data_2cd23ae5853784d713818d133a8b926c
#
_entry.id   2cd23ae5853784d713818d133a8b926c
#
_cell.length_a   1.000
_cell.length_b   1.000
_cell.length_c   1.000
_cell.angle_alpha   90.00
_cell.angle_beta   90.00
_cell.angle_gamma   90.00
#
_symmetry.space_group_name_H-M   'P 1'
#
loop_
_entity.id
_entity.type
_entity.pdbx_description
1 polymer ?
#
loop_
_entity_poly.entity_id
_entity_poly.type
_entity_poly.pdbx_seq_one_letter_code
_entity_poly.pdbx_strand_id
1 'polypeptide(L)'
;MENIVAEKKQKSMEETLWDSANKLRGSVEASEYKHVVLSLIFLKFISDKFEERCQELSDEGKSKYVDMVEFYTMKNVFYLPEEARWSFIKKNAKQGDLAIKIDTALHIIEKTNPTLRGALPDNYFSRIALDGSKLAALIDTINNIHTLKDKEQDIVGRVYEYFLGEFASTEGKGGGEFYTPKCVVNLIAEMIEPYKGKIYDPCCGSGGMFVQSLKFIESHKGNKKDISIYGQEATPTTYKLAKMNLAIRGISANLGENAADTFSKDQHPDLKADYIIANPPFNQSKWRASDELMDDPRWQGYDIPPVSNANYGWILHMISKLSEKGIAGFVMANMSLASQPGIEANIRQQIIKKDMVACVVSLPNWLFYTTPIPACLWFICKDKRKLGSGGKQGQVLFIDAGSMGEMINRTSRELSEDEIKKIASIFHAWKNDSEFYSDEPGLCKTVSNKEIEDRNYSLHPAAYIEVENPNDLATKEELKISLKTLCEGNAKLEKDIASIAPTSRHLMSSNILAKDTITDWQKFKIGDVLERSNERLGQRPEPEILTCTEQAGLILQRERFSKRVATENVSKYKYVRKTDIVYNPYLLWAGSIDQCWIVEHGITSPAYEVFSVKAGYDPYLIGFALKSEKMIARYNGISVGTVTRRRRAAAESFLDLEIMLPSKEQQKSSNDILKEFAQLKALSRLFERNSSSIMSHLSKLILSQEIDG
;
A
#
# COMPACT_ATOMS: atom_id res chain seq x y z
N MET A 1 -19.35 8.28 -41.32
CA MET A 1 -17.97 7.84 -41.00
C MET A 1 -17.25 9.04 -40.42
N GLU A 2 -17.41 9.27 -39.15
CA GLU A 2 -16.65 10.28 -38.40
C GLU A 2 -15.54 9.56 -37.64
N ASN A 3 -14.31 9.87 -38.02
CA ASN A 3 -13.11 9.41 -37.34
C ASN A 3 -13.01 10.10 -35.98
N ILE A 4 -13.37 9.40 -34.90
CA ILE A 4 -12.99 9.80 -33.55
C ILE A 4 -11.50 9.44 -33.40
N VAL A 5 -10.66 10.40 -33.71
CA VAL A 5 -9.24 10.40 -33.34
C VAL A 5 -9.22 10.55 -31.83
N ALA A 6 -8.82 9.47 -31.13
CA ALA A 6 -8.57 9.55 -29.69
C ALA A 6 -7.48 10.61 -29.47
N GLU A 7 -7.82 11.74 -28.88
CA GLU A 7 -6.87 12.75 -28.43
C GLU A 7 -5.87 12.06 -27.50
N LYS A 8 -4.61 11.98 -27.91
CA LYS A 8 -3.52 11.58 -27.04
C LYS A 8 -3.44 12.61 -25.93
N LYS A 9 -3.83 12.22 -24.72
CA LYS A 9 -3.67 13.04 -23.50
C LYS A 9 -2.24 13.56 -23.48
N GLN A 10 -2.06 14.87 -23.55
CA GLN A 10 -0.74 15.50 -23.52
C GLN A 10 -0.11 15.17 -22.18
N LYS A 11 1.09 14.55 -22.19
CA LYS A 11 1.81 14.19 -20.96
C LYS A 11 2.12 15.43 -20.16
N SER A 12 1.99 15.33 -18.83
CA SER A 12 2.42 16.40 -17.95
C SER A 12 3.94 16.62 -18.04
N MET A 13 4.40 17.76 -17.57
CA MET A 13 5.83 18.06 -17.51
C MET A 13 6.56 17.04 -16.63
N GLU A 14 5.96 16.69 -15.51
CA GLU A 14 6.47 15.70 -14.55
C GLU A 14 6.61 14.32 -15.20
N GLU A 15 5.59 13.87 -15.94
CA GLU A 15 5.62 12.61 -16.69
C GLU A 15 6.70 12.61 -17.79
N THR A 16 6.90 13.73 -18.47
CA THR A 16 7.93 13.88 -19.53
C THR A 16 9.32 13.77 -18.95
N LEU A 17 9.55 14.41 -17.80
CA LEU A 17 10.80 14.33 -17.06
C LEU A 17 11.06 12.91 -16.54
N TRP A 18 10.03 12.28 -16.01
CA TRP A 18 10.10 10.89 -15.55
C TRP A 18 10.47 9.92 -16.65
N ASP A 19 9.87 10.06 -17.83
CA ASP A 19 10.23 9.24 -18.99
C ASP A 19 11.68 9.44 -19.41
N SER A 20 12.18 10.67 -19.31
CA SER A 20 13.58 10.98 -19.62
C SER A 20 14.54 10.38 -18.60
N ALA A 21 14.19 10.46 -17.33
CA ALA A 21 14.94 9.84 -16.25
C ALA A 21 14.97 8.31 -16.37
N ASN A 22 13.85 7.70 -16.77
CA ASN A 22 13.75 6.26 -16.98
C ASN A 22 14.68 5.74 -18.09
N LYS A 23 15.17 6.58 -19.01
CA LYS A 23 16.18 6.18 -20.00
C LYS A 23 17.55 5.86 -19.38
N LEU A 24 17.80 6.30 -18.15
CA LEU A 24 18.98 5.93 -17.39
C LEU A 24 18.87 4.52 -16.76
N ARG A 25 17.65 3.96 -16.69
CA ARG A 25 17.47 2.57 -16.22
C ARG A 25 18.28 1.60 -17.07
N GLY A 26 18.93 0.66 -16.39
CA GLY A 26 19.83 -0.32 -17.01
C GLY A 26 21.27 0.16 -17.18
N SER A 27 21.57 1.46 -16.95
CA SER A 27 22.94 1.96 -16.84
C SER A 27 23.38 2.16 -15.39
N VAL A 28 22.40 2.29 -14.47
CA VAL A 28 22.61 2.55 -13.03
C VAL A 28 21.52 1.83 -12.26
N GLU A 29 21.78 1.39 -11.03
CA GLU A 29 20.77 0.81 -10.15
C GLU A 29 19.64 1.80 -9.85
N ALA A 30 18.42 1.27 -9.60
CA ALA A 30 17.23 2.10 -9.40
C ALA A 30 17.40 3.07 -8.21
N SER A 31 18.05 2.65 -7.14
CA SER A 31 18.38 3.47 -5.96
C SER A 31 19.33 4.63 -6.27
N GLU A 32 20.18 4.47 -7.27
CA GLU A 32 21.24 5.43 -7.61
C GLU A 32 20.74 6.51 -8.58
N TYR A 33 19.96 6.17 -9.63
CA TYR A 33 19.59 7.17 -10.63
C TYR A 33 18.64 8.26 -10.10
N LYS A 34 17.90 8.02 -9.00
CA LYS A 34 17.09 9.06 -8.34
C LYS A 34 17.97 10.25 -7.88
N HIS A 35 19.13 9.95 -7.31
CA HIS A 35 20.06 10.97 -6.83
C HIS A 35 20.64 11.78 -7.98
N VAL A 36 20.93 11.15 -9.13
CA VAL A 36 21.37 11.83 -10.34
C VAL A 36 20.33 12.87 -10.78
N VAL A 37 19.08 12.43 -10.94
CA VAL A 37 18.02 13.26 -11.48
C VAL A 37 17.65 14.40 -10.53
N LEU A 38 17.46 14.08 -9.24
CA LEU A 38 17.08 15.08 -8.24
C LEU A 38 18.18 16.12 -8.00
N SER A 39 19.46 15.72 -8.07
CA SER A 39 20.58 16.68 -7.98
C SER A 39 20.66 17.61 -9.18
N LEU A 40 20.40 17.14 -10.39
CA LEU A 40 20.36 17.98 -11.58
C LEU A 40 19.17 18.95 -11.57
N ILE A 41 17.99 18.50 -11.14
CA ILE A 41 16.81 19.36 -10.96
C ILE A 41 17.10 20.43 -9.90
N PHE A 42 17.72 20.04 -8.79
CA PHE A 42 18.17 20.98 -7.76
C PHE A 42 19.11 22.05 -8.34
N LEU A 43 20.17 21.61 -9.05
CA LEU A 43 21.16 22.51 -9.66
C LEU A 43 20.50 23.48 -10.65
N LYS A 44 19.61 23.00 -11.51
CA LYS A 44 18.86 23.85 -12.43
C LYS A 44 18.06 24.92 -11.71
N PHE A 45 17.30 24.50 -10.69
CA PHE A 45 16.44 25.42 -9.95
C PHE A 45 17.18 26.51 -9.22
N ILE A 46 18.23 26.14 -8.46
CA ILE A 46 19.00 27.14 -7.72
C ILE A 46 19.76 28.09 -8.66
N SER A 47 20.16 27.61 -9.86
CA SER A 47 20.77 28.43 -10.89
C SER A 47 19.75 29.44 -11.47
N ASP A 48 18.54 29.01 -11.78
CA ASP A 48 17.51 29.91 -12.27
C ASP A 48 17.15 30.99 -11.23
N LYS A 49 17.03 30.60 -9.95
CA LYS A 49 16.79 31.55 -8.85
C LYS A 49 17.92 32.52 -8.66
N PHE A 50 19.16 32.08 -8.82
CA PHE A 50 20.31 32.93 -8.78
C PHE A 50 20.29 33.94 -9.95
N GLU A 51 20.02 33.51 -11.17
CA GLU A 51 19.94 34.35 -12.38
C GLU A 51 18.80 35.38 -12.26
N GLU A 52 17.61 34.94 -11.75
CA GLU A 52 16.51 35.87 -11.44
C GLU A 52 16.94 36.97 -10.48
N ARG A 53 17.65 36.60 -9.39
CA ARG A 53 18.14 37.57 -8.40
C ARG A 53 19.22 38.50 -8.97
N CYS A 54 20.09 38.02 -9.84
CA CYS A 54 21.03 38.85 -10.56
C CYS A 54 20.32 39.92 -11.39
N GLN A 55 19.24 39.52 -12.10
CA GLN A 55 18.45 40.44 -12.90
C GLN A 55 17.74 41.47 -12.03
N GLU A 56 17.12 41.06 -10.90
CA GLU A 56 16.49 41.97 -9.95
C GLU A 56 17.50 43.03 -9.42
N LEU A 57 18.71 42.59 -9.04
CA LEU A 57 19.76 43.53 -8.57
C LEU A 57 20.16 44.51 -9.65
N SER A 58 20.18 44.10 -10.92
CA SER A 58 20.48 44.97 -12.03
C SER A 58 19.35 45.96 -12.28
N ASP A 59 18.10 45.52 -12.24
CA ASP A 59 16.90 46.34 -12.42
C ASP A 59 16.74 47.37 -11.26
N GLU A 60 17.16 46.99 -10.03
CA GLU A 60 17.24 47.91 -8.86
C GLU A 60 18.39 48.90 -8.93
N GLY A 61 19.20 48.91 -10.00
CA GLY A 61 20.40 49.77 -10.11
C GLY A 61 21.55 49.37 -9.19
N LYS A 62 21.53 48.13 -8.70
CA LYS A 62 22.49 47.56 -7.76
C LYS A 62 23.47 46.59 -8.40
N SER A 63 23.75 46.71 -9.69
CA SER A 63 24.63 45.80 -10.46
C SER A 63 26.02 45.61 -9.84
N LYS A 64 26.54 46.60 -9.11
CA LYS A 64 27.82 46.50 -8.39
C LYS A 64 27.85 45.49 -7.24
N TYR A 65 26.70 44.99 -6.81
CA TYR A 65 26.56 44.02 -5.70
C TYR A 65 26.24 42.60 -6.18
N VAL A 66 26.26 42.34 -7.49
CA VAL A 66 25.93 41.01 -8.07
C VAL A 66 26.90 39.91 -7.62
N ASP A 67 28.16 40.29 -7.24
CA ASP A 67 29.16 39.34 -6.75
C ASP A 67 29.18 39.21 -5.21
N MET A 68 28.27 39.86 -4.51
CA MET A 68 28.22 39.85 -3.04
C MET A 68 27.22 38.85 -2.51
N VAL A 69 27.69 37.81 -1.83
CA VAL A 69 26.89 36.67 -1.31
C VAL A 69 25.72 37.11 -0.42
N GLU A 70 25.93 38.19 0.37
CA GLU A 70 24.96 38.71 1.33
C GLU A 70 23.64 39.16 0.66
N PHE A 71 23.70 39.70 -0.57
CA PHE A 71 22.52 40.17 -1.31
C PHE A 71 21.62 39.03 -1.82
N TYR A 72 22.15 37.81 -1.85
CA TYR A 72 21.41 36.58 -2.19
C TYR A 72 20.87 35.93 -0.91
N THR A 73 21.69 35.75 0.10
CA THR A 73 21.29 35.09 1.36
C THR A 73 20.18 35.85 2.08
N MET A 74 20.16 37.20 2.02
CA MET A 74 19.08 38.04 2.56
C MET A 74 17.70 37.72 1.92
N LYS A 75 17.67 37.15 0.75
CA LYS A 75 16.47 36.76 0.02
C LYS A 75 16.28 35.24 -0.03
N ASN A 76 17.03 34.48 0.77
CA ASN A 76 17.05 33.00 0.74
C ASN A 76 17.41 32.45 -0.65
N VAL A 77 18.26 33.11 -1.40
CA VAL A 77 18.82 32.67 -2.67
C VAL A 77 20.24 32.18 -2.46
N PHE A 78 20.61 31.06 -3.05
CA PHE A 78 21.99 30.55 -3.00
C PHE A 78 22.85 31.31 -3.99
N TYR A 79 24.07 31.67 -3.57
CA TYR A 79 25.04 32.28 -4.46
C TYR A 79 25.77 31.23 -5.28
N LEU A 80 25.87 31.42 -6.59
CA LEU A 80 26.50 30.49 -7.51
C LEU A 80 27.65 31.17 -8.30
N PRO A 81 28.88 30.74 -8.06
CA PRO A 81 30.03 31.10 -8.93
C PRO A 81 29.79 30.61 -10.37
N GLU A 82 30.46 31.20 -11.35
CA GLU A 82 30.19 30.92 -12.77
C GLU A 82 30.26 29.45 -13.15
N GLU A 83 31.28 28.73 -12.65
CA GLU A 83 31.49 27.30 -12.92
C GLU A 83 30.42 26.40 -12.31
N ALA A 84 29.60 26.91 -11.39
CA ALA A 84 28.55 26.22 -10.70
C ALA A 84 27.16 26.53 -11.28
N ARG A 85 27.04 27.36 -12.30
CA ARG A 85 25.76 27.76 -12.91
C ARG A 85 25.29 26.71 -13.93
N TRP A 86 24.00 26.60 -14.07
CA TRP A 86 23.40 25.70 -15.07
C TRP A 86 23.84 26.02 -16.49
N SER A 87 23.97 27.28 -16.83
CA SER A 87 24.48 27.77 -18.12
C SER A 87 25.85 27.21 -18.45
N PHE A 88 26.75 27.09 -17.46
CA PHE A 88 28.09 26.49 -17.63
C PHE A 88 27.98 24.99 -17.87
N ILE A 89 27.15 24.24 -17.09
CA ILE A 89 26.96 22.82 -17.25
C ILE A 89 26.33 22.50 -18.63
N LYS A 90 25.32 23.26 -19.04
CA LYS A 90 24.67 23.11 -20.36
C LYS A 90 25.66 23.33 -21.51
N LYS A 91 26.50 24.39 -21.44
CA LYS A 91 27.52 24.68 -22.46
C LYS A 91 28.50 23.53 -22.63
N ASN A 92 28.80 22.80 -21.54
CA ASN A 92 29.75 21.70 -21.52
C ASN A 92 29.09 20.30 -21.62
N ALA A 93 27.78 20.22 -21.86
CA ALA A 93 27.02 18.96 -21.79
C ALA A 93 27.48 17.84 -22.74
N LYS A 94 28.17 18.19 -23.83
CA LYS A 94 28.70 17.24 -24.82
C LYS A 94 30.17 16.86 -24.61
N GLN A 95 30.82 17.35 -23.55
CA GLN A 95 32.23 17.07 -23.26
C GLN A 95 32.36 15.77 -22.44
N GLY A 96 33.47 15.06 -22.65
CA GLY A 96 33.72 13.78 -21.97
C GLY A 96 33.92 13.88 -20.45
N ASP A 97 34.20 15.05 -19.93
CA ASP A 97 34.43 15.37 -18.51
C ASP A 97 33.18 15.96 -17.82
N LEU A 98 32.00 15.86 -18.45
CA LEU A 98 30.76 16.43 -17.96
C LEU A 98 30.44 15.98 -16.52
N ALA A 99 30.60 14.70 -16.19
CA ALA A 99 30.36 14.16 -14.85
C ALA A 99 31.23 14.84 -13.79
N ILE A 100 32.51 15.05 -14.08
CA ILE A 100 33.47 15.76 -13.19
C ILE A 100 33.04 17.21 -13.01
N LYS A 101 32.61 17.90 -14.06
CA LYS A 101 32.14 19.28 -14.01
C LYS A 101 30.88 19.43 -13.13
N ILE A 102 29.96 18.47 -13.20
CA ILE A 102 28.77 18.46 -12.32
C ILE A 102 29.18 18.26 -10.86
N ASP A 103 30.04 17.28 -10.56
CA ASP A 103 30.56 17.09 -9.19
C ASP A 103 31.28 18.34 -8.67
N THR A 104 32.11 18.96 -9.49
CA THR A 104 32.81 20.22 -9.15
C THR A 104 31.80 21.33 -8.87
N ALA A 105 30.79 21.50 -9.70
CA ALA A 105 29.73 22.50 -9.51
C ALA A 105 29.02 22.32 -8.17
N LEU A 106 28.58 21.08 -7.85
CA LEU A 106 27.92 20.77 -6.59
C LEU A 106 28.81 21.02 -5.38
N HIS A 107 30.09 20.65 -5.47
CA HIS A 107 31.09 20.95 -4.41
C HIS A 107 31.27 22.45 -4.18
N ILE A 108 31.42 23.25 -5.26
CA ILE A 108 31.55 24.71 -5.18
C ILE A 108 30.29 25.32 -4.53
N ILE A 109 29.10 24.89 -4.92
CA ILE A 109 27.85 25.36 -4.34
C ILE A 109 27.81 25.12 -2.84
N GLU A 110 28.13 23.90 -2.41
CA GLU A 110 28.16 23.53 -0.99
C GLU A 110 29.17 24.35 -0.18
N LYS A 111 30.37 24.57 -0.74
CA LYS A 111 31.40 25.36 -0.11
C LYS A 111 31.02 26.83 0.03
N THR A 112 30.34 27.39 -0.97
CA THR A 112 29.95 28.80 -1.00
C THR A 112 28.71 29.09 -0.14
N ASN A 113 27.84 28.09 0.06
CA ASN A 113 26.60 28.25 0.82
C ASN A 113 26.59 27.35 2.07
N PRO A 114 26.96 27.86 3.25
CA PRO A 114 27.10 27.05 4.48
C PRO A 114 25.83 26.28 4.89
N THR A 115 24.65 26.78 4.53
CA THR A 115 23.38 26.13 4.80
C THR A 115 23.20 24.82 4.03
N LEU A 116 23.95 24.62 2.94
CA LEU A 116 23.94 23.38 2.13
C LEU A 116 25.04 22.39 2.56
N ARG A 117 25.81 22.68 3.59
CA ARG A 117 26.91 21.83 4.02
C ARG A 117 26.46 20.42 4.32
N GLY A 118 27.04 19.41 3.64
CA GLY A 118 26.69 18.01 3.74
C GLY A 118 25.34 17.66 3.08
N ALA A 119 24.77 18.57 2.26
CA ALA A 119 23.50 18.37 1.57
C ALA A 119 23.66 17.74 0.18
N LEU A 120 24.75 18.05 -0.51
CA LEU A 120 24.91 17.66 -1.91
C LEU A 120 25.71 16.36 -2.05
N PRO A 121 25.49 15.60 -3.11
CA PRO A 121 26.31 14.43 -3.42
C PRO A 121 27.79 14.83 -3.63
N ASP A 122 28.70 14.03 -3.09
CA ASP A 122 30.13 14.25 -3.25
C ASP A 122 30.74 13.23 -4.20
N ASN A 123 31.41 13.70 -5.27
CA ASN A 123 32.03 12.87 -6.30
C ASN A 123 31.12 11.75 -6.84
N TYR A 124 29.84 12.05 -6.97
CA TYR A 124 28.82 11.06 -7.25
C TYR A 124 28.71 10.71 -8.73
N PHE A 125 28.67 11.73 -9.59
CA PHE A 125 28.51 11.58 -11.04
C PHE A 125 29.73 10.95 -11.68
N SER A 126 30.93 11.25 -11.19
CA SER A 126 32.19 10.69 -11.69
C SER A 126 32.39 9.21 -11.29
N ARG A 127 31.83 8.78 -10.15
CA ARG A 127 31.93 7.39 -9.67
C ARG A 127 30.93 6.45 -10.36
N ILE A 128 29.76 6.96 -10.70
CA ILE A 128 28.75 6.21 -11.41
C ILE A 128 29.12 6.28 -12.90
N ALA A 129 29.50 5.17 -13.52
CA ALA A 129 29.85 5.10 -14.95
C ALA A 129 28.63 5.39 -15.85
N LEU A 130 28.11 6.62 -15.78
CA LEU A 130 27.00 7.08 -16.59
C LEU A 130 27.43 7.27 -18.04
N ASP A 131 26.60 6.78 -18.95
CA ASP A 131 26.74 7.10 -20.37
C ASP A 131 26.59 8.60 -20.57
N GLY A 132 27.67 9.25 -21.05
CA GLY A 132 27.71 10.72 -21.24
C GLY A 132 26.63 11.21 -22.20
N SER A 133 26.22 10.41 -23.19
CA SER A 133 25.16 10.78 -24.13
C SER A 133 23.77 10.80 -23.46
N LYS A 134 23.52 9.85 -22.57
CA LYS A 134 22.28 9.79 -21.79
C LYS A 134 22.20 10.93 -20.76
N LEU A 135 23.35 11.24 -20.12
CA LEU A 135 23.44 12.35 -19.18
C LEU A 135 23.19 13.69 -19.90
N ALA A 136 23.79 13.90 -21.07
CA ALA A 136 23.55 15.08 -21.89
C ALA A 136 22.07 15.22 -22.31
N ALA A 137 21.44 14.13 -22.73
CA ALA A 137 20.02 14.11 -23.09
C ALA A 137 19.10 14.44 -21.89
N LEU A 138 19.47 14.00 -20.67
CA LEU A 138 18.75 14.36 -19.45
C LEU A 138 18.91 15.85 -19.14
N ILE A 139 20.11 16.42 -19.27
CA ILE A 139 20.37 17.84 -19.11
C ILE A 139 19.54 18.67 -20.10
N ASP A 140 19.47 18.26 -21.36
CA ASP A 140 18.65 18.95 -22.35
C ASP A 140 17.15 18.91 -21.98
N THR A 141 16.65 17.78 -21.46
CA THR A 141 15.27 17.68 -21.02
C THR A 141 15.00 18.59 -19.81
N ILE A 142 15.87 18.57 -18.80
CA ILE A 142 15.74 19.41 -17.61
C ILE A 142 15.87 20.90 -17.96
N ASN A 143 16.69 21.24 -18.96
CA ASN A 143 16.84 22.62 -19.42
C ASN A 143 15.52 23.22 -19.96
N ASN A 144 14.64 22.41 -20.49
CA ASN A 144 13.35 22.87 -21.02
C ASN A 144 12.27 23.09 -19.93
N ILE A 145 12.62 22.86 -18.66
CA ILE A 145 11.74 23.19 -17.54
C ILE A 145 11.79 24.70 -17.31
N HIS A 146 10.65 25.34 -17.43
CA HIS A 146 10.53 26.76 -17.08
C HIS A 146 10.21 26.88 -15.59
N THR A 147 11.23 26.96 -14.75
CA THR A 147 11.09 26.96 -13.28
C THR A 147 10.50 28.25 -12.70
N LEU A 148 10.43 29.33 -13.48
CA LEU A 148 10.13 30.70 -13.01
C LEU A 148 8.85 31.32 -13.60
N LYS A 149 8.16 30.65 -14.57
CA LYS A 149 7.03 31.28 -15.29
C LYS A 149 5.76 31.46 -14.47
N ASP A 150 5.51 30.63 -13.46
CA ASP A 150 4.36 30.72 -12.57
C ASP A 150 4.80 31.03 -11.14
N LYS A 151 4.83 32.31 -10.79
CA LYS A 151 5.19 32.78 -9.43
C LYS A 151 4.28 32.22 -8.32
N GLU A 152 3.11 31.69 -8.68
CA GLU A 152 2.12 31.15 -7.74
C GLU A 152 2.20 29.62 -7.53
N GLN A 153 2.96 28.89 -8.35
CA GLN A 153 3.05 27.42 -8.25
C GLN A 153 4.47 26.98 -7.92
N ASP A 154 4.62 26.21 -6.84
CA ASP A 154 5.85 25.50 -6.47
C ASP A 154 6.14 24.36 -7.48
N ILE A 155 6.48 24.74 -8.74
CA ILE A 155 6.71 23.79 -9.83
C ILE A 155 7.83 22.82 -9.46
N VAL A 156 8.91 23.33 -8.89
CA VAL A 156 10.08 22.50 -8.56
C VAL A 156 9.77 21.57 -7.40
N GLY A 157 9.05 22.08 -6.41
CA GLY A 157 8.56 21.24 -5.33
C GLY A 157 7.62 20.13 -5.82
N ARG A 158 6.72 20.42 -6.77
CA ARG A 158 5.85 19.41 -7.39
C ARG A 158 6.64 18.36 -8.16
N VAL A 159 7.60 18.78 -8.98
CA VAL A 159 8.49 17.86 -9.71
C VAL A 159 9.27 16.99 -8.73
N TYR A 160 9.80 17.58 -7.68
CA TYR A 160 10.56 16.85 -6.66
C TYR A 160 9.67 15.83 -5.92
N GLU A 161 8.47 16.22 -5.50
CA GLU A 161 7.48 15.34 -4.87
C GLU A 161 7.02 14.21 -5.82
N TYR A 162 6.78 14.54 -7.09
CA TYR A 162 6.39 13.57 -8.11
C TYR A 162 7.48 12.49 -8.27
N PHE A 163 8.74 12.92 -8.41
CA PHE A 163 9.86 11.99 -8.55
C PHE A 163 10.03 11.11 -7.31
N LEU A 164 9.93 11.68 -6.11
CA LEU A 164 10.00 10.89 -4.88
C LEU A 164 8.87 9.85 -4.80
N GLY A 165 7.65 10.23 -5.20
CA GLY A 165 6.51 9.31 -5.27
C GLY A 165 6.69 8.19 -6.29
N GLU A 166 7.15 8.50 -7.51
CA GLU A 166 7.42 7.53 -8.56
C GLU A 166 8.57 6.57 -8.20
N PHE A 167 9.63 7.08 -7.56
CA PHE A 167 10.71 6.22 -7.05
C PHE A 167 10.20 5.28 -5.97
N ALA A 168 9.42 5.78 -5.00
CA ALA A 168 8.82 4.94 -3.96
C ALA A 168 7.92 3.84 -4.56
N SER A 169 7.16 4.16 -5.61
CA SER A 169 6.30 3.19 -6.30
C SER A 169 7.07 2.11 -7.06
N THR A 170 8.29 2.41 -7.53
CA THR A 170 9.09 1.53 -8.41
C THR A 170 10.15 0.71 -7.67
N GLU A 171 10.67 1.18 -6.55
CA GLU A 171 11.73 0.49 -5.78
C GLU A 171 11.23 -0.77 -5.06
N GLY A 172 9.93 -0.93 -4.89
CA GLY A 172 9.34 -2.16 -4.36
C GLY A 172 9.75 -2.47 -2.90
N LYS A 173 9.51 -3.70 -2.45
CA LYS A 173 9.64 -4.13 -1.05
C LYS A 173 11.07 -4.15 -0.48
N GLY A 174 12.09 -3.81 -1.24
CA GLY A 174 13.50 -3.93 -0.85
C GLY A 174 14.18 -2.63 -0.40
N GLY A 175 13.58 -1.48 -0.66
CA GLY A 175 14.27 -0.19 -0.50
C GLY A 175 14.14 0.49 0.86
N GLY A 176 13.30 0.03 1.78
CA GLY A 176 13.19 0.56 3.16
C GLY A 176 12.71 2.01 3.29
N GLU A 177 12.61 2.76 2.20
CA GLU A 177 12.19 4.17 2.19
C GLU A 177 10.70 4.26 1.86
N PHE A 178 9.86 4.40 2.88
CA PHE A 178 8.43 4.62 2.71
C PHE A 178 8.16 6.11 2.48
N TYR A 179 7.74 6.46 1.26
CA TYR A 179 7.15 7.77 1.00
C TYR A 179 5.77 7.84 1.66
N THR A 180 5.58 8.79 2.57
CA THR A 180 4.28 8.99 3.21
C THR A 180 3.35 9.72 2.25
N PRO A 181 2.17 9.18 1.94
CA PRO A 181 1.21 9.84 1.05
C PRO A 181 0.80 11.20 1.56
N LYS A 182 0.69 12.16 0.65
CA LYS A 182 0.37 13.55 0.97
C LYS A 182 -0.93 13.68 1.77
N CYS A 183 -1.97 12.92 1.42
CA CYS A 183 -3.25 12.94 2.13
C CYS A 183 -3.11 12.50 3.60
N VAL A 184 -2.22 11.56 3.91
CA VAL A 184 -1.95 11.10 5.30
C VAL A 184 -1.24 12.20 6.09
N VAL A 185 -0.24 12.85 5.49
CA VAL A 185 0.49 13.94 6.15
C VAL A 185 -0.42 15.13 6.40
N ASN A 186 -1.25 15.48 5.41
CA ASN A 186 -2.24 16.55 5.55
C ASN A 186 -3.24 16.22 6.66
N LEU A 187 -3.73 14.98 6.75
CA LEU A 187 -4.63 14.57 7.81
C LEU A 187 -3.99 14.74 9.20
N ILE A 188 -2.74 14.31 9.37
CA ILE A 188 -2.03 14.50 10.64
C ILE A 188 -1.90 15.99 10.97
N ALA A 189 -1.47 16.81 9.98
CA ALA A 189 -1.29 18.25 10.18
C ALA A 189 -2.61 18.96 10.52
N GLU A 190 -3.71 18.62 9.82
CA GLU A 190 -5.05 19.16 10.12
C GLU A 190 -5.53 18.79 11.52
N MET A 191 -5.22 17.57 12.00
CA MET A 191 -5.64 17.14 13.34
C MET A 191 -4.84 17.81 14.47
N ILE A 192 -3.51 17.97 14.33
CA ILE A 192 -2.66 18.51 15.41
C ILE A 192 -2.43 20.01 15.34
N GLU A 193 -2.70 20.66 14.20
CA GLU A 193 -2.63 22.12 13.99
C GLU A 193 -1.28 22.74 14.44
N PRO A 194 -0.15 22.45 13.77
CA PRO A 194 1.17 22.85 14.22
C PRO A 194 1.47 24.33 13.88
N TYR A 195 0.77 25.29 14.48
CA TYR A 195 0.91 26.71 14.16
C TYR A 195 2.16 27.38 14.74
N LYS A 196 2.66 26.93 15.92
CA LYS A 196 3.76 27.58 16.62
C LYS A 196 4.50 26.63 17.53
N GLY A 197 5.83 26.62 17.47
CA GLY A 197 6.69 25.84 18.36
C GLY A 197 7.65 24.93 17.59
N LYS A 198 8.01 23.81 18.21
CA LYS A 198 9.00 22.86 17.67
C LYS A 198 8.29 21.66 17.06
N ILE A 199 8.54 21.41 15.78
CA ILE A 199 8.11 20.18 15.08
C ILE A 199 9.30 19.23 15.02
N TYR A 200 9.07 17.94 15.33
CA TYR A 200 10.10 16.90 15.30
C TYR A 200 9.63 15.67 14.53
N ASP A 201 10.55 15.13 13.71
CA ASP A 201 10.40 13.83 13.05
C ASP A 201 11.68 13.00 13.26
N PRO A 202 11.63 11.90 14.05
CA PRO A 202 12.79 11.08 14.35
C PRO A 202 13.28 10.20 13.19
N CYS A 203 12.54 10.12 12.09
CA CYS A 203 12.80 9.29 10.91
C CYS A 203 12.32 10.00 9.64
N CYS A 204 12.82 11.25 9.45
CA CYS A 204 12.20 12.23 8.54
C CYS A 204 12.27 11.88 7.05
N GLY A 205 12.96 10.83 6.67
CA GLY A 205 13.08 10.43 5.27
C GLY A 205 13.58 11.58 4.40
N SER A 206 12.87 11.87 3.33
CA SER A 206 13.14 13.00 2.43
C SER A 206 12.61 14.37 2.94
N GLY A 207 12.12 14.45 4.17
CA GLY A 207 11.57 15.67 4.76
C GLY A 207 10.16 16.04 4.31
N GLY A 208 9.43 15.10 3.71
CA GLY A 208 8.08 15.33 3.18
C GLY A 208 7.06 15.78 4.23
N MET A 209 7.14 15.23 5.46
CA MET A 209 6.29 15.62 6.59
C MET A 209 6.43 17.11 6.93
N PHE A 210 7.64 17.62 6.97
CA PHE A 210 7.91 19.05 7.24
C PHE A 210 7.34 19.96 6.16
N VAL A 211 7.51 19.57 4.89
CA VAL A 211 7.00 20.33 3.74
C VAL A 211 5.49 20.49 3.82
N GLN A 212 4.76 19.41 4.07
CA GLN A 212 3.29 19.46 4.14
C GLN A 212 2.83 20.23 5.39
N SER A 213 3.48 20.05 6.55
CA SER A 213 3.19 20.83 7.76
C SER A 213 3.32 22.34 7.54
N LEU A 214 4.33 22.78 6.80
CA LEU A 214 4.49 24.20 6.47
C LEU A 214 3.48 24.69 5.43
N LYS A 215 3.08 23.85 4.47
CA LYS A 215 1.97 24.17 3.54
C LYS A 215 0.65 24.33 4.28
N PHE A 216 0.40 23.48 5.29
CA PHE A 216 -0.76 23.63 6.18
C PHE A 216 -0.75 25.01 6.86
N ILE A 217 0.35 25.42 7.46
CA ILE A 217 0.50 26.72 8.12
C ILE A 217 0.21 27.87 7.14
N GLU A 218 0.76 27.81 5.92
CA GLU A 218 0.53 28.84 4.88
C GLU A 218 -0.93 28.91 4.47
N SER A 219 -1.59 27.77 4.22
CA SER A 219 -3.01 27.73 3.79
C SER A 219 -3.95 28.30 4.87
N HIS A 220 -3.55 28.19 6.15
CA HIS A 220 -4.28 28.72 7.30
C HIS A 220 -3.79 30.11 7.75
N LYS A 221 -3.03 30.85 6.91
CA LYS A 221 -2.52 32.20 7.18
C LYS A 221 -1.62 32.30 8.41
N GLY A 222 -1.00 31.20 8.83
CA GLY A 222 -0.01 31.16 9.89
C GLY A 222 1.35 31.70 9.43
N ASN A 223 2.25 31.92 10.40
CA ASN A 223 3.60 32.42 10.13
C ASN A 223 4.63 31.29 10.25
N LYS A 224 5.25 30.88 9.15
CA LYS A 224 6.32 29.86 9.14
C LYS A 224 7.49 30.17 10.08
N LYS A 225 7.76 31.44 10.40
CA LYS A 225 8.85 31.85 11.29
C LYS A 225 8.60 31.46 12.75
N ASP A 226 7.36 31.13 13.11
CA ASP A 226 6.99 30.73 14.47
C ASP A 226 7.25 29.24 14.72
N ILE A 227 7.72 28.51 13.69
CA ILE A 227 8.03 27.07 13.73
C ILE A 227 9.55 26.84 13.65
N SER A 228 10.04 25.95 14.51
CA SER A 228 11.39 25.40 14.46
C SER A 228 11.32 23.91 14.13
N ILE A 229 12.01 23.49 13.06
CA ILE A 229 11.98 22.12 12.56
C ILE A 229 13.21 21.36 13.01
N TYR A 230 12.99 20.18 13.56
CA TYR A 230 14.00 19.21 13.97
C TYR A 230 13.70 17.86 13.31
N GLY A 231 14.75 17.19 12.87
CA GLY A 231 14.58 15.86 12.28
C GLY A 231 15.84 15.02 12.42
N GLN A 232 15.68 13.73 12.15
CA GLN A 232 16.80 12.81 12.08
C GLN A 232 16.54 11.77 10.99
N GLU A 233 17.59 11.35 10.29
CA GLU A 233 17.53 10.32 9.25
C GLU A 233 18.76 9.45 9.30
N ALA A 234 18.57 8.13 9.25
CA ALA A 234 19.65 7.15 9.37
C ALA A 234 20.44 6.98 8.07
N THR A 235 19.77 7.04 6.92
CA THR A 235 20.35 6.75 5.61
C THR A 235 21.06 8.00 5.05
N PRO A 236 22.39 7.96 4.80
CA PRO A 236 23.15 9.13 4.35
C PRO A 236 22.60 9.77 3.06
N THR A 237 22.18 8.96 2.10
CA THR A 237 21.62 9.45 0.83
C THR A 237 20.28 10.13 1.03
N THR A 238 19.41 9.57 1.85
CA THR A 238 18.07 10.11 2.17
C THR A 238 18.19 11.39 3.01
N TYR A 239 19.15 11.44 3.94
CA TYR A 239 19.49 12.66 4.69
C TYR A 239 19.87 13.83 3.76
N LYS A 240 20.71 13.57 2.75
CA LYS A 240 21.06 14.57 1.72
C LYS A 240 19.83 15.01 0.91
N LEU A 241 18.97 14.06 0.53
CA LEU A 241 17.71 14.38 -0.15
C LEU A 241 16.81 15.27 0.70
N ALA A 242 16.68 14.99 2.00
CA ALA A 242 15.93 15.84 2.92
C ALA A 242 16.49 17.28 2.95
N LYS A 243 17.79 17.43 3.10
CA LYS A 243 18.42 18.75 3.05
C LYS A 243 18.17 19.50 1.76
N MET A 244 18.32 18.84 0.60
CA MET A 244 18.04 19.45 -0.69
C MET A 244 16.55 19.82 -0.82
N ASN A 245 15.64 18.92 -0.44
CA ASN A 245 14.20 19.13 -0.50
C ASN A 245 13.75 20.35 0.33
N LEU A 246 14.28 20.49 1.53
CA LEU A 246 13.98 21.61 2.41
C LEU A 246 14.62 22.91 1.91
N ALA A 247 15.87 22.84 1.43
CA ALA A 247 16.60 23.99 0.90
C ALA A 247 15.92 24.62 -0.33
N ILE A 248 15.42 23.80 -1.28
CA ILE A 248 14.65 24.26 -2.44
C ILE A 248 13.48 25.15 -2.03
N ARG A 249 12.86 24.86 -0.89
CA ARG A 249 11.68 25.57 -0.37
C ARG A 249 12.02 26.68 0.62
N GLY A 250 13.29 26.94 0.82
CA GLY A 250 13.75 27.93 1.81
C GLY A 250 13.40 27.54 3.25
N ILE A 251 13.25 26.26 3.53
CA ILE A 251 12.91 25.74 4.85
C ILE A 251 14.19 25.47 5.63
N SER A 252 14.38 26.19 6.75
CA SER A 252 15.45 25.93 7.70
C SER A 252 15.05 24.83 8.66
N ALA A 253 15.86 23.76 8.75
CA ALA A 253 15.63 22.63 9.64
C ALA A 253 16.95 22.16 10.26
N ASN A 254 16.90 21.76 11.53
CA ASN A 254 18.00 21.07 12.20
C ASN A 254 17.79 19.56 12.05
N LEU A 255 18.50 18.94 11.11
CA LEU A 255 18.45 17.50 10.88
C LEU A 255 19.57 16.71 11.59
N GLY A 256 20.27 17.37 12.54
CA GLY A 256 21.50 16.85 13.13
C GLY A 256 22.73 17.15 12.28
N GLU A 257 23.89 16.79 12.77
CA GLU A 257 25.19 17.05 12.10
C GLU A 257 25.41 16.17 10.87
N ASN A 258 24.91 14.91 10.95
CA ASN A 258 25.06 13.90 9.90
C ASN A 258 23.90 12.90 9.93
N ALA A 259 23.84 12.03 8.94
CA ALA A 259 22.95 10.88 8.97
C ALA A 259 23.31 9.98 10.15
N ALA A 260 22.31 9.62 10.97
CA ALA A 260 22.52 8.76 12.13
C ALA A 260 21.22 8.05 12.52
N ASP A 261 21.36 6.82 12.98
CA ASP A 261 20.27 6.04 13.55
C ASP A 261 19.78 6.67 14.86
N THR A 262 18.47 6.85 14.96
CA THR A 262 17.83 7.56 16.08
C THR A 262 17.92 6.81 17.40
N PHE A 263 18.00 5.49 17.36
CA PHE A 263 18.11 4.71 18.59
C PHE A 263 19.52 4.69 19.14
N SER A 264 20.52 4.42 18.29
CA SER A 264 21.91 4.29 18.70
C SER A 264 22.63 5.65 18.85
N LYS A 265 22.20 6.69 18.11
CA LYS A 265 22.81 8.02 18.14
C LYS A 265 21.77 9.12 18.00
N ASP A 266 21.08 9.41 19.09
CA ASP A 266 20.13 10.54 19.17
C ASP A 266 20.89 11.87 19.07
N GLN A 267 20.67 12.62 17.99
CA GLN A 267 21.32 13.92 17.76
C GLN A 267 20.58 15.11 18.37
N HIS A 268 19.43 14.85 18.99
CA HIS A 268 18.59 15.85 19.66
C HIS A 268 18.24 15.44 21.09
N PRO A 269 19.22 15.09 21.96
CA PRO A 269 18.95 14.47 23.26
C PRO A 269 18.07 15.33 24.17
N ASP A 270 18.26 16.63 24.17
CA ASP A 270 17.55 17.59 25.05
C ASP A 270 16.28 18.18 24.41
N LEU A 271 15.94 17.75 23.19
CA LEU A 271 14.77 18.26 22.49
C LEU A 271 13.47 17.87 23.23
N LYS A 272 12.64 18.89 23.48
CA LYS A 272 11.23 18.71 23.82
C LYS A 272 10.41 19.41 22.75
N ALA A 273 9.69 18.60 21.97
CA ALA A 273 8.92 19.04 20.82
C ALA A 273 7.46 19.32 21.21
N ASP A 274 6.89 20.36 20.62
CA ASP A 274 5.49 20.69 20.79
C ASP A 274 4.62 19.82 19.89
N TYR A 275 5.16 19.47 18.73
CA TYR A 275 4.55 18.59 17.74
C TYR A 275 5.53 17.53 17.27
N ILE A 276 5.07 16.29 17.21
CA ILE A 276 5.80 15.21 16.55
C ILE A 276 4.93 14.68 15.42
N ILE A 277 5.50 14.64 14.21
CA ILE A 277 4.84 14.15 13.01
C ILE A 277 5.78 13.15 12.36
N ALA A 278 5.42 11.87 12.34
CA ALA A 278 6.35 10.82 11.90
C ALA A 278 5.66 9.67 11.17
N ASN A 279 6.42 9.00 10.32
CA ASN A 279 6.07 7.71 9.74
C ASN A 279 7.24 6.74 9.93
N PRO A 280 7.40 6.14 11.14
CA PRO A 280 8.50 5.23 11.41
C PRO A 280 8.46 3.96 10.55
N PRO A 281 9.60 3.30 10.30
CA PRO A 281 9.64 2.00 9.63
C PRO A 281 8.78 0.96 10.37
N PHE A 282 7.86 0.29 9.64
CA PHE A 282 6.96 -0.70 10.24
C PHE A 282 7.66 -2.02 10.53
N ASN A 283 7.43 -2.56 11.72
CA ASN A 283 7.84 -3.90 12.12
C ASN A 283 9.35 -4.16 11.91
N GLN A 284 10.19 -3.16 12.12
CA GLN A 284 11.63 -3.25 11.99
C GLN A 284 12.19 -4.24 13.01
N SER A 285 12.78 -5.34 12.54
CA SER A 285 13.43 -6.33 13.36
C SER A 285 14.93 -6.06 13.48
N LYS A 286 15.57 -6.59 14.55
CA LYS A 286 17.01 -6.46 14.80
C LYS A 286 17.50 -5.00 14.80
N TRP A 287 16.67 -4.08 15.32
CA TRP A 287 16.94 -2.66 15.38
C TRP A 287 17.95 -2.26 16.47
N ARG A 288 18.26 -3.17 17.37
CA ARG A 288 19.34 -3.09 18.37
C ARG A 288 19.88 -4.50 18.67
N ALA A 289 21.05 -4.60 19.28
CA ALA A 289 21.51 -5.86 19.85
C ALA A 289 20.72 -6.21 21.12
N SER A 290 20.80 -7.46 21.57
CA SER A 290 20.01 -7.95 22.70
C SER A 290 20.38 -7.27 24.03
N ASP A 291 21.62 -6.87 24.18
CA ASP A 291 22.24 -6.22 25.35
C ASP A 291 22.39 -4.70 25.19
N GLU A 292 22.02 -4.15 24.03
CA GLU A 292 22.10 -2.73 23.73
C GLU A 292 20.85 -1.99 24.22
N LEU A 293 21.02 -0.73 24.66
CA LEU A 293 19.93 0.17 25.11
C LEU A 293 19.08 -0.38 26.27
N MET A 294 19.65 -1.23 27.12
CA MET A 294 18.88 -1.83 28.23
C MET A 294 18.52 -0.80 29.32
N ASP A 295 19.43 0.13 29.60
CA ASP A 295 19.25 1.19 30.60
C ASP A 295 18.92 2.57 29.97
N ASP A 296 18.41 2.56 28.73
CA ASP A 296 18.12 3.79 28.03
C ASP A 296 16.99 4.59 28.69
N PRO A 297 17.19 5.90 28.96
CA PRO A 297 16.20 6.72 29.66
C PRO A 297 14.84 6.84 28.95
N ARG A 298 14.77 6.54 27.65
CA ARG A 298 13.53 6.54 26.87
C ARG A 298 12.55 5.46 27.34
N TRP A 299 13.05 4.37 27.92
CA TRP A 299 12.22 3.27 28.44
C TRP A 299 11.89 3.41 29.93
N GLN A 300 12.35 4.44 30.61
CA GLN A 300 12.12 4.57 32.05
C GLN A 300 10.63 4.57 32.41
N GLY A 301 10.24 3.59 33.21
CA GLY A 301 8.84 3.36 33.62
C GLY A 301 7.99 2.64 32.59
N TYR A 302 8.64 1.95 31.64
CA TYR A 302 8.06 1.04 30.66
C TYR A 302 8.91 -0.25 30.56
N ASP A 303 8.32 -1.30 30.03
CA ASP A 303 9.08 -2.47 29.64
C ASP A 303 10.01 -2.11 28.46
N ILE A 304 11.15 -2.81 28.35
CA ILE A 304 12.13 -2.58 27.30
C ILE A 304 11.59 -3.13 25.97
N PRO A 305 11.49 -2.33 24.90
CA PRO A 305 10.95 -2.81 23.63
C PRO A 305 11.75 -4.00 23.05
N PRO A 306 11.07 -5.00 22.47
CA PRO A 306 11.74 -6.24 22.03
C PRO A 306 12.63 -5.99 20.81
N VAL A 307 13.74 -6.74 20.69
CA VAL A 307 14.65 -6.70 19.53
C VAL A 307 13.95 -7.12 18.23
N SER A 308 12.91 -7.96 18.35
CA SER A 308 12.18 -8.50 17.21
C SER A 308 11.29 -7.45 16.49
N ASN A 309 10.95 -6.36 17.17
CA ASN A 309 10.07 -5.32 16.60
C ASN A 309 10.30 -3.96 17.25
N ALA A 310 10.62 -2.94 16.45
CA ALA A 310 10.89 -1.57 16.90
C ALA A 310 9.64 -0.72 17.12
N ASN A 311 8.42 -1.17 16.77
CA ASN A 311 7.22 -0.34 16.81
C ASN A 311 7.07 0.42 18.13
N TYR A 312 7.16 -0.27 19.26
CA TYR A 312 7.07 0.37 20.58
C TYR A 312 8.35 1.11 20.98
N GLY A 313 9.50 0.80 20.41
CA GLY A 313 10.72 1.61 20.53
C GLY A 313 10.49 3.01 19.95
N TRP A 314 9.92 3.10 18.76
CA TRP A 314 9.54 4.36 18.12
C TRP A 314 8.51 5.15 18.94
N ILE A 315 7.45 4.47 19.41
CA ILE A 315 6.42 5.12 20.24
C ILE A 315 7.03 5.71 21.52
N LEU A 316 7.83 4.95 22.25
CA LEU A 316 8.47 5.42 23.48
C LEU A 316 9.51 6.52 23.22
N HIS A 317 10.26 6.43 22.13
CA HIS A 317 11.16 7.52 21.71
C HIS A 317 10.37 8.82 21.51
N MET A 318 9.28 8.79 20.76
CA MET A 318 8.43 9.98 20.55
C MET A 318 7.83 10.51 21.85
N ILE A 319 7.33 9.64 22.73
CA ILE A 319 6.83 10.03 24.05
C ILE A 319 7.94 10.74 24.86
N SER A 320 9.17 10.26 24.82
CA SER A 320 10.30 10.86 25.53
C SER A 320 10.65 12.28 25.02
N LYS A 321 10.37 12.53 23.73
CA LYS A 321 10.65 13.82 23.07
C LYS A 321 9.52 14.83 23.17
N LEU A 322 8.33 14.47 23.61
CA LEU A 322 7.23 15.42 23.78
C LEU A 322 7.47 16.41 24.90
N SER A 323 7.13 17.68 24.66
CA SER A 323 6.96 18.68 25.70
C SER A 323 5.73 18.39 26.55
N GLU A 324 5.59 19.04 27.69
CA GLU A 324 4.44 18.86 28.61
C GLU A 324 3.07 19.19 27.99
N LYS A 325 3.05 20.00 26.94
CA LYS A 325 1.84 20.35 26.17
C LYS A 325 1.85 19.73 24.77
N GLY A 326 2.88 18.91 24.49
CA GLY A 326 3.13 18.38 23.16
C GLY A 326 2.11 17.32 22.76
N ILE A 327 1.87 17.27 21.45
CA ILE A 327 1.06 16.23 20.80
C ILE A 327 1.87 15.58 19.70
N ALA A 328 1.81 14.25 19.61
CA ALA A 328 2.38 13.47 18.53
C ALA A 328 1.25 12.89 17.68
N GLY A 329 1.33 13.07 16.35
CA GLY A 329 0.51 12.36 15.38
C GLY A 329 1.42 11.57 14.44
N PHE A 330 1.29 10.25 14.42
CA PHE A 330 2.21 9.41 13.64
C PHE A 330 1.54 8.14 13.10
N VAL A 331 2.14 7.62 12.03
CA VAL A 331 1.68 6.43 11.35
C VAL A 331 2.26 5.18 11.98
N MET A 332 1.46 4.14 12.18
CA MET A 332 1.91 2.82 12.63
C MET A 332 1.19 1.70 11.87
N ALA A 333 1.80 0.54 11.84
CA ALA A 333 1.11 -0.68 11.39
C ALA A 333 -0.03 -1.04 12.34
N ASN A 334 -1.15 -1.55 11.83
CA ASN A 334 -2.31 -1.96 12.65
C ASN A 334 -1.95 -2.99 13.73
N MET A 335 -0.89 -3.78 13.53
CA MET A 335 -0.40 -4.70 14.56
C MET A 335 -0.01 -4.00 15.88
N SER A 336 0.29 -2.70 15.86
CA SER A 336 0.56 -1.92 17.07
C SER A 336 -0.68 -1.73 17.95
N LEU A 337 -1.88 -1.81 17.39
CA LEU A 337 -3.14 -1.59 18.10
C LEU A 337 -3.57 -2.76 18.97
N ALA A 338 -3.21 -3.98 18.57
CA ALA A 338 -3.52 -5.20 19.31
C ALA A 338 -2.43 -6.23 19.05
N SER A 339 -1.84 -6.79 20.08
CA SER A 339 -0.82 -7.84 19.99
C SER A 339 -1.17 -8.97 20.96
N GLN A 340 -0.66 -10.17 20.69
CA GLN A 340 -0.71 -11.29 21.64
C GLN A 340 -0.02 -10.88 22.96
N PRO A 341 -0.39 -11.52 24.10
CA PRO A 341 0.29 -11.27 25.36
C PRO A 341 1.81 -11.33 25.24
N GLY A 342 2.51 -10.31 25.74
CA GLY A 342 3.96 -10.17 25.63
C GLY A 342 4.41 -8.73 25.90
N ILE A 343 5.69 -8.45 25.68
CA ILE A 343 6.33 -7.17 26.00
C ILE A 343 5.59 -6.00 25.34
N GLU A 344 5.23 -6.10 24.05
CA GLU A 344 4.53 -5.04 23.33
C GLU A 344 3.13 -4.76 23.92
N ALA A 345 2.40 -5.80 24.33
CA ALA A 345 1.11 -5.66 24.99
C ALA A 345 1.26 -4.95 26.34
N ASN A 346 2.31 -5.28 27.13
CA ASN A 346 2.60 -4.62 28.39
C ASN A 346 2.93 -3.14 28.20
N ILE A 347 3.77 -2.79 27.23
CA ILE A 347 4.10 -1.39 26.96
C ILE A 347 2.84 -0.62 26.55
N ARG A 348 1.98 -1.18 25.71
CA ARG A 348 0.70 -0.57 25.33
C ARG A 348 -0.19 -0.32 26.55
N GLN A 349 -0.33 -1.32 27.42
CA GLN A 349 -1.04 -1.20 28.70
C GLN A 349 -0.46 -0.07 29.56
N GLN A 350 0.87 0.01 29.67
CA GLN A 350 1.54 1.06 30.45
C GLN A 350 1.28 2.47 29.88
N ILE A 351 1.28 2.64 28.56
CA ILE A 351 0.97 3.90 27.87
C ILE A 351 -0.50 4.31 28.14
N ILE A 352 -1.45 3.37 28.07
CA ILE A 352 -2.87 3.62 28.32
C ILE A 352 -3.09 3.96 29.78
N LYS A 353 -2.49 3.23 30.73
CA LYS A 353 -2.57 3.51 32.17
C LYS A 353 -2.00 4.88 32.55
N LYS A 354 -0.99 5.36 31.82
CA LYS A 354 -0.45 6.73 31.96
C LYS A 354 -1.31 7.78 31.26
N ASP A 355 -2.43 7.38 30.68
CA ASP A 355 -3.43 8.24 30.03
C ASP A 355 -2.87 9.11 28.90
N MET A 356 -1.99 8.57 28.07
CA MET A 356 -1.31 9.31 27.01
C MET A 356 -1.97 9.22 25.64
N VAL A 357 -2.76 8.17 25.36
CA VAL A 357 -3.44 8.00 24.09
C VAL A 357 -4.62 8.95 23.98
N ALA A 358 -4.60 9.87 23.03
CA ALA A 358 -5.70 10.81 22.80
C ALA A 358 -6.68 10.31 21.73
N CYS A 359 -6.14 9.86 20.58
CA CYS A 359 -6.98 9.40 19.48
C CYS A 359 -6.27 8.29 18.68
N VAL A 360 -7.04 7.40 18.09
CA VAL A 360 -6.58 6.39 17.13
C VAL A 360 -7.49 6.44 15.89
N VAL A 361 -6.88 6.52 14.70
CA VAL A 361 -7.61 6.52 13.43
C VAL A 361 -7.21 5.30 12.61
N SER A 362 -8.14 4.41 12.26
CA SER A 362 -7.92 3.38 11.25
C SER A 362 -7.89 4.00 9.86
N LEU A 363 -6.86 3.71 9.08
CA LEU A 363 -6.74 4.20 7.71
C LEU A 363 -7.23 3.15 6.69
N PRO A 364 -7.73 3.58 5.52
CA PRO A 364 -8.08 2.67 4.45
C PRO A 364 -6.85 1.96 3.88
N ASN A 365 -7.06 0.75 3.37
CA ASN A 365 -6.04 0.00 2.65
C ASN A 365 -5.63 0.73 1.36
N TRP A 366 -4.40 0.47 0.87
CA TRP A 366 -3.88 1.00 -0.39
C TRP A 366 -3.57 2.51 -0.39
N LEU A 367 -3.51 3.18 0.75
CA LEU A 367 -2.99 4.54 0.84
C LEU A 367 -1.48 4.59 0.56
N PHE A 368 -0.73 3.59 1.00
CA PHE A 368 0.72 3.53 0.82
C PHE A 368 1.06 2.79 -0.47
N TYR A 369 1.76 3.45 -1.40
CA TYR A 369 2.01 2.98 -2.78
C TYR A 369 2.65 1.60 -2.90
N THR A 370 3.41 1.17 -1.89
CA THR A 370 4.22 -0.06 -1.96
C THR A 370 3.61 -1.24 -1.23
N THR A 371 2.56 -1.04 -0.45
CA THR A 371 2.01 -2.10 0.41
C THR A 371 0.51 -1.97 0.65
N PRO A 372 -0.23 -3.09 0.56
CA PRO A 372 -1.63 -3.13 0.99
C PRO A 372 -1.77 -3.22 2.52
N ILE A 373 -0.66 -3.10 3.30
CA ILE A 373 -0.69 -3.26 4.74
C ILE A 373 -1.60 -2.19 5.35
N PRO A 374 -2.61 -2.56 6.14
CA PRO A 374 -3.42 -1.62 6.85
C PRO A 374 -2.58 -0.86 7.87
N ALA A 375 -2.69 0.47 7.86
CA ALA A 375 -2.02 1.37 8.76
C ALA A 375 -3.04 2.14 9.62
N CYS A 376 -2.57 2.70 10.72
CA CYS A 376 -3.36 3.53 11.61
C CYS A 376 -2.56 4.78 12.00
N LEU A 377 -3.27 5.79 12.46
CA LEU A 377 -2.66 6.95 13.09
C LEU A 377 -2.85 6.85 14.62
N TRP A 378 -1.78 7.11 15.32
CA TRP A 378 -1.78 7.32 16.74
C TRP A 378 -1.64 8.80 17.05
N PHE A 379 -2.45 9.27 17.98
CA PHE A 379 -2.29 10.61 18.56
C PHE A 379 -2.02 10.48 20.06
N ILE A 380 -0.82 10.88 20.46
CA ILE A 380 -0.34 10.81 21.84
C ILE A 380 -0.16 12.23 22.39
N CYS A 381 -0.67 12.46 23.58
CA CYS A 381 -0.53 13.71 24.31
C CYS A 381 0.14 13.44 25.66
N LYS A 382 1.13 14.23 26.03
CA LYS A 382 1.86 14.03 27.30
C LYS A 382 0.98 14.28 28.50
N ASP A 383 0.11 15.28 28.43
CA ASP A 383 -0.85 15.64 29.48
C ASP A 383 -2.21 16.01 28.87
N LYS A 384 -3.15 15.07 28.90
CA LYS A 384 -4.49 15.27 28.32
C LYS A 384 -5.33 16.32 29.05
N ARG A 385 -4.93 16.79 30.21
CA ARG A 385 -5.58 17.94 30.90
C ARG A 385 -5.38 19.23 30.10
N LYS A 386 -4.34 19.27 29.27
CA LYS A 386 -3.96 20.42 28.43
C LYS A 386 -4.43 20.26 26.96
N LEU A 387 -5.13 19.19 26.66
CA LEU A 387 -5.67 18.93 25.32
C LEU A 387 -7.02 19.63 25.16
N GLY A 388 -7.08 20.64 24.28
CA GLY A 388 -8.29 21.43 24.05
C GLY A 388 -8.75 22.25 25.25
N SER A 389 -10.02 22.62 25.28
CA SER A 389 -10.61 23.50 26.30
C SER A 389 -11.11 22.79 27.55
N GLY A 390 -11.44 21.49 27.46
CA GLY A 390 -12.07 20.73 28.55
C GLY A 390 -11.20 19.66 29.21
N GLY A 391 -10.01 19.37 28.64
CA GLY A 391 -9.22 18.20 29.04
C GLY A 391 -9.94 16.89 28.71
N LYS A 392 -9.17 15.82 28.45
CA LYS A 392 -9.71 14.52 27.98
C LYS A 392 -9.13 13.34 28.77
N GLN A 393 -8.97 13.54 30.09
CA GLN A 393 -8.45 12.48 30.96
C GLN A 393 -9.37 11.26 30.94
N GLY A 394 -8.75 10.09 30.91
CA GLY A 394 -9.46 8.82 30.99
C GLY A 394 -10.29 8.46 29.75
N GLN A 395 -10.19 9.22 28.65
CA GLN A 395 -10.94 9.00 27.40
C GLN A 395 -10.02 8.91 26.20
N VAL A 396 -10.38 8.08 25.24
CA VAL A 396 -9.71 7.94 23.95
C VAL A 396 -10.76 8.05 22.84
N LEU A 397 -10.47 8.85 21.82
CA LEU A 397 -11.31 8.93 20.64
C LEU A 397 -10.85 7.86 19.62
N PHE A 398 -11.76 7.03 19.16
CA PHE A 398 -11.57 6.12 18.05
C PHE A 398 -12.28 6.64 16.80
N ILE A 399 -11.59 6.61 15.65
CA ILE A 399 -12.16 6.97 14.34
C ILE A 399 -11.85 5.83 13.36
N ASP A 400 -12.85 5.32 12.67
CA ASP A 400 -12.68 4.33 11.61
C ASP A 400 -12.87 4.96 10.23
N ALA A 401 -11.76 5.32 9.60
CA ALA A 401 -11.72 5.81 8.22
C ALA A 401 -11.47 4.69 7.21
N GLY A 402 -11.52 3.42 7.60
CA GLY A 402 -11.17 2.26 6.76
C GLY A 402 -11.96 2.14 5.45
N SER A 403 -13.19 2.69 5.41
CA SER A 403 -14.04 2.70 4.22
C SER A 403 -13.88 3.95 3.34
N MET A 404 -13.18 4.99 3.81
CA MET A 404 -13.00 6.27 3.13
C MET A 404 -11.98 6.21 1.98
N GLY A 405 -11.93 7.27 1.21
CA GLY A 405 -11.02 7.46 0.09
C GLY A 405 -11.45 6.75 -1.19
N GLU A 406 -10.96 7.27 -2.30
CA GLU A 406 -11.22 6.75 -3.64
C GLU A 406 -10.00 6.05 -4.22
N MET A 407 -10.22 5.00 -5.03
CA MET A 407 -9.15 4.32 -5.74
C MET A 407 -8.72 5.15 -6.96
N ILE A 408 -7.52 5.72 -6.93
CA ILE A 408 -6.94 6.45 -8.07
C ILE A 408 -6.54 5.47 -9.19
N ASN A 409 -6.06 4.29 -8.79
CA ASN A 409 -5.70 3.21 -9.69
C ASN A 409 -5.88 1.86 -8.99
N ARG A 410 -5.48 0.75 -9.62
CA ARG A 410 -5.68 -0.62 -9.08
C ARG A 410 -4.96 -0.89 -7.76
N THR A 411 -4.00 -0.08 -7.37
CA THR A 411 -3.09 -0.32 -6.24
C THR A 411 -2.86 0.90 -5.37
N SER A 412 -3.58 2.00 -5.61
CA SER A 412 -3.44 3.25 -4.86
C SER A 412 -4.79 3.89 -4.59
N ARG A 413 -4.97 4.31 -3.34
CA ARG A 413 -6.14 5.03 -2.83
C ARG A 413 -5.70 6.39 -2.30
N GLU A 414 -6.57 7.38 -2.33
CA GLU A 414 -6.33 8.70 -1.78
C GLU A 414 -7.55 9.17 -0.98
N LEU A 415 -7.31 9.86 0.13
CA LEU A 415 -8.35 10.58 0.87
C LEU A 415 -8.57 11.96 0.21
N SER A 416 -9.81 12.32 -0.01
CA SER A 416 -10.18 13.65 -0.47
C SER A 416 -9.96 14.71 0.61
N GLU A 417 -9.88 15.99 0.21
CA GLU A 417 -9.76 17.09 1.18
C GLU A 417 -10.97 17.18 2.11
N ASP A 418 -12.17 16.85 1.62
CA ASP A 418 -13.39 16.86 2.44
C ASP A 418 -13.39 15.74 3.47
N GLU A 419 -12.91 14.55 3.13
CA GLU A 419 -12.74 13.44 4.08
C GLU A 419 -11.70 13.79 5.14
N ILE A 420 -10.58 14.39 4.76
CA ILE A 420 -9.53 14.86 5.69
C ILE A 420 -10.14 15.88 6.67
N LYS A 421 -10.88 16.87 6.16
CA LYS A 421 -11.55 17.88 6.99
C LYS A 421 -12.61 17.26 7.91
N LYS A 422 -13.38 16.26 7.42
CA LYS A 422 -14.36 15.55 8.22
C LYS A 422 -13.68 14.85 9.42
N ILE A 423 -12.62 14.09 9.18
CA ILE A 423 -11.87 13.38 10.25
C ILE A 423 -11.28 14.39 11.24
N ALA A 424 -10.65 15.45 10.75
CA ALA A 424 -10.05 16.48 11.61
C ALA A 424 -11.11 17.21 12.42
N SER A 425 -12.28 17.55 11.84
CA SER A 425 -13.37 18.22 12.55
C SER A 425 -13.94 17.39 13.70
N ILE A 426 -14.03 16.07 13.56
CA ILE A 426 -14.43 15.14 14.63
C ILE A 426 -13.45 15.25 15.80
N PHE A 427 -12.15 15.19 15.53
CA PHE A 427 -11.12 15.31 16.58
C PHE A 427 -11.14 16.68 17.24
N HIS A 428 -11.32 17.77 16.48
CA HIS A 428 -11.41 19.13 17.02
C HIS A 428 -12.65 19.35 17.86
N ALA A 429 -13.81 18.87 17.39
CA ALA A 429 -15.04 18.94 18.16
C ALA A 429 -14.91 18.17 19.48
N TRP A 430 -14.33 16.96 19.44
CA TRP A 430 -14.09 16.15 20.62
C TRP A 430 -13.12 16.81 21.61
N LYS A 431 -11.95 17.26 21.16
CA LYS A 431 -10.93 17.84 22.06
C LYS A 431 -11.38 19.14 22.73
N ASN A 432 -12.30 19.89 22.11
CA ASN A 432 -12.76 21.18 22.59
C ASN A 432 -14.13 21.12 23.29
N ASP A 433 -14.64 19.92 23.61
CA ASP A 433 -15.97 19.72 24.22
C ASP A 433 -17.09 20.48 23.49
N SER A 434 -17.00 20.48 22.13
CA SER A 434 -18.01 21.14 21.32
C SER A 434 -19.33 20.37 21.38
N GLU A 435 -20.45 21.09 21.47
CA GLU A 435 -21.80 20.55 21.32
C GLU A 435 -22.06 19.85 19.99
N PHE A 436 -21.18 20.09 19.01
CA PHE A 436 -21.22 19.42 17.70
C PHE A 436 -20.54 18.04 17.69
N TYR A 437 -19.90 17.62 18.82
CA TYR A 437 -19.36 16.27 18.90
C TYR A 437 -20.43 15.30 19.43
N SER A 438 -20.64 14.23 18.70
CA SER A 438 -21.38 13.05 19.13
C SER A 438 -20.71 11.79 18.56
N ASP A 439 -20.83 10.67 19.26
CA ASP A 439 -20.45 9.38 18.71
C ASP A 439 -21.30 9.09 17.46
N GLU A 440 -20.65 8.67 16.37
CA GLU A 440 -21.29 8.37 15.09
C GLU A 440 -21.07 6.88 14.76
N PRO A 441 -22.16 6.05 14.75
CA PRO A 441 -22.04 4.63 14.40
C PRO A 441 -21.32 4.43 13.08
N GLY A 442 -20.43 3.44 13.01
CA GLY A 442 -19.62 3.17 11.84
C GLY A 442 -18.47 4.14 11.57
N LEU A 443 -18.33 5.24 12.31
CA LEU A 443 -17.31 6.26 12.08
C LEU A 443 -16.47 6.60 13.30
N CYS A 444 -17.08 7.00 14.43
CA CYS A 444 -16.29 7.42 15.60
C CYS A 444 -17.00 7.14 16.93
N LYS A 445 -16.20 6.92 17.96
CA LYS A 445 -16.68 6.73 19.34
C LYS A 445 -15.64 7.18 20.37
N THR A 446 -16.13 7.86 21.43
CA THR A 446 -15.34 8.12 22.63
C THR A 446 -15.42 6.92 23.58
N VAL A 447 -14.28 6.45 24.04
CA VAL A 447 -14.18 5.25 24.89
C VAL A 447 -13.39 5.57 26.15
N SER A 448 -13.84 5.10 27.30
CA SER A 448 -13.13 5.27 28.58
C SER A 448 -11.92 4.32 28.65
N ASN A 449 -10.87 4.74 29.39
CA ASN A 449 -9.71 3.87 29.64
C ASN A 449 -10.14 2.56 30.34
N LYS A 450 -11.23 2.58 31.14
CA LYS A 450 -11.77 1.38 31.77
C LYS A 450 -12.34 0.40 30.75
N GLU A 451 -13.13 0.88 29.81
CA GLU A 451 -13.65 0.05 28.70
C GLU A 451 -12.54 -0.54 27.86
N ILE A 452 -11.43 0.23 27.65
CA ILE A 452 -10.24 -0.27 26.95
C ILE A 452 -9.54 -1.37 27.76
N GLU A 453 -9.44 -1.23 29.08
CA GLU A 453 -8.92 -2.26 29.98
C GLU A 453 -9.76 -3.53 29.92
N ASP A 454 -11.08 -3.43 29.98
CA ASP A 454 -12.01 -4.56 29.90
C ASP A 454 -11.87 -5.34 28.60
N ARG A 455 -11.36 -4.68 27.52
CA ARG A 455 -11.06 -5.30 26.22
C ARG A 455 -9.56 -5.60 26.03
N ASN A 456 -8.86 -5.95 27.10
CA ASN A 456 -7.42 -6.33 27.09
C ASN A 456 -6.52 -5.26 26.43
N TYR A 457 -6.82 -3.99 26.68
CA TYR A 457 -6.07 -2.85 26.16
C TYR A 457 -5.91 -2.84 24.62
N SER A 458 -6.86 -3.41 23.88
CA SER A 458 -6.92 -3.27 22.44
C SER A 458 -7.22 -1.82 22.08
N LEU A 459 -6.50 -1.27 21.09
CA LEU A 459 -6.73 0.07 20.55
C LEU A 459 -7.31 0.01 19.12
N HIS A 460 -7.83 -1.13 18.71
CA HIS A 460 -8.40 -1.28 17.37
C HIS A 460 -9.79 -0.63 17.30
N PRO A 461 -10.03 0.43 16.48
CA PRO A 461 -11.31 1.14 16.44
C PRO A 461 -12.52 0.23 16.23
N ALA A 462 -12.41 -0.77 15.35
CA ALA A 462 -13.50 -1.72 15.09
C ALA A 462 -13.93 -2.57 16.32
N ALA A 463 -13.17 -2.54 17.42
CA ALA A 463 -13.58 -3.19 18.67
C ALA A 463 -14.59 -2.35 19.44
N TYR A 464 -14.76 -1.08 19.13
CA TYR A 464 -15.55 -0.11 19.87
C TYR A 464 -16.64 0.55 19.03
N ILE A 465 -16.39 0.76 17.74
CA ILE A 465 -17.30 1.42 16.82
C ILE A 465 -18.23 0.37 16.24
N GLU A 466 -19.49 0.47 16.56
CA GLU A 466 -20.53 -0.38 16.00
C GLU A 466 -20.72 0.00 14.52
N VAL A 467 -20.57 -0.97 13.62
CA VAL A 467 -20.90 -0.79 12.22
C VAL A 467 -22.40 -1.06 12.09
N GLU A 468 -23.19 -0.04 11.77
CA GLU A 468 -24.54 -0.28 11.25
C GLU A 468 -24.39 -1.07 9.94
N ASN A 469 -24.60 -2.36 10.02
CA ASN A 469 -24.70 -3.18 8.83
C ASN A 469 -26.05 -2.83 8.20
N PRO A 470 -26.14 -2.36 6.97
CA PRO A 470 -27.44 -2.15 6.29
C PRO A 470 -28.29 -3.44 6.25
N ASN A 471 -27.66 -4.59 6.49
CA ASN A 471 -28.32 -5.89 6.63
C ASN A 471 -28.77 -6.21 8.08
N ASP A 472 -28.44 -5.39 9.07
CA ASP A 472 -28.92 -5.57 10.47
C ASP A 472 -30.33 -4.98 10.69
N LEU A 473 -30.91 -4.37 9.65
CA LEU A 473 -32.33 -4.00 9.58
C LEU A 473 -33.25 -5.18 9.28
N ALA A 474 -32.71 -6.39 9.06
CA ALA A 474 -33.53 -7.59 9.02
C ALA A 474 -34.13 -7.79 10.42
N THR A 475 -35.44 -7.70 10.51
CA THR A 475 -36.17 -7.92 11.76
C THR A 475 -35.87 -9.33 12.29
N LYS A 476 -35.97 -9.53 13.63
CA LYS A 476 -35.83 -10.88 14.25
C LYS A 476 -36.62 -11.95 13.49
N GLU A 477 -37.78 -11.58 12.95
CA GLU A 477 -38.63 -12.48 12.20
C GLU A 477 -38.03 -12.85 10.81
N GLU A 478 -37.45 -11.89 10.10
CA GLU A 478 -36.77 -12.15 8.81
C GLU A 478 -35.52 -13.03 8.98
N LEU A 479 -34.74 -12.79 10.07
CA LEU A 479 -33.62 -13.66 10.42
C LEU A 479 -34.05 -15.09 10.77
N LYS A 480 -35.16 -15.25 11.49
CA LYS A 480 -35.76 -16.58 11.81
C LYS A 480 -36.24 -17.29 10.56
N ILE A 481 -36.92 -16.58 9.64
CA ILE A 481 -37.40 -17.14 8.36
C ILE A 481 -36.19 -17.58 7.50
N SER A 482 -35.18 -16.71 7.38
CA SER A 482 -33.95 -17.03 6.63
C SER A 482 -33.21 -18.24 7.24
N LEU A 483 -33.08 -18.28 8.58
CA LEU A 483 -32.49 -19.41 9.28
C LEU A 483 -33.24 -20.70 9.05
N LYS A 484 -34.57 -20.66 9.13
CA LYS A 484 -35.43 -21.83 8.86
C LYS A 484 -35.20 -22.37 7.44
N THR A 485 -35.24 -21.49 6.45
CA THR A 485 -35.01 -21.85 5.03
C THR A 485 -33.61 -22.48 4.83
N LEU A 486 -32.57 -21.93 5.47
CA LEU A 486 -31.22 -22.49 5.43
C LEU A 486 -31.13 -23.86 6.11
N CYS A 487 -31.79 -24.05 7.26
CA CYS A 487 -31.82 -25.34 7.95
C CYS A 487 -32.54 -26.40 7.16
N GLU A 488 -33.68 -26.07 6.54
CA GLU A 488 -34.43 -26.98 5.64
C GLU A 488 -33.60 -27.36 4.41
N GLY A 489 -32.90 -26.37 3.80
CA GLY A 489 -31.95 -26.60 2.72
C GLY A 489 -30.81 -27.53 3.10
N ASN A 490 -30.24 -27.34 4.29
CA ASN A 490 -29.14 -28.18 4.81
C ASN A 490 -29.62 -29.60 5.10
N ALA A 491 -30.79 -29.76 5.70
CA ALA A 491 -31.38 -31.10 5.94
C ALA A 491 -31.66 -31.88 4.64
N LYS A 492 -32.03 -31.17 3.55
CA LYS A 492 -32.13 -31.76 2.21
C LYS A 492 -30.76 -32.20 1.68
N LEU A 493 -29.75 -31.34 1.79
CA LEU A 493 -28.37 -31.64 1.38
C LEU A 493 -27.80 -32.83 2.14
N GLU A 494 -28.05 -32.94 3.45
CA GLU A 494 -27.64 -34.10 4.26
C GLU A 494 -28.24 -35.40 3.71
N LYS A 495 -29.52 -35.37 3.35
CA LYS A 495 -30.21 -36.54 2.72
C LYS A 495 -29.58 -36.89 1.37
N ASP A 496 -29.31 -35.88 0.55
CA ASP A 496 -28.70 -36.08 -0.77
C ASP A 496 -27.27 -36.64 -0.62
N ILE A 497 -26.47 -36.12 0.31
CA ILE A 497 -25.12 -36.64 0.65
C ILE A 497 -25.24 -38.07 1.19
N ALA A 498 -26.19 -38.33 2.09
CA ALA A 498 -26.41 -39.66 2.66
C ALA A 498 -26.84 -40.69 1.62
N SER A 499 -27.58 -40.30 0.56
CA SER A 499 -27.95 -41.18 -0.53
C SER A 499 -26.77 -41.64 -1.40
N ILE A 500 -25.75 -40.77 -1.54
CA ILE A 500 -24.52 -41.03 -2.32
C ILE A 500 -23.41 -41.67 -1.47
N ALA A 501 -23.40 -41.42 -0.16
CA ALA A 501 -22.38 -41.90 0.77
C ALA A 501 -22.23 -43.45 0.83
N PRO A 502 -23.29 -44.28 0.71
CA PRO A 502 -23.14 -45.73 0.65
C PRO A 502 -22.34 -46.20 -0.56
N THR A 503 -22.57 -45.57 -1.73
CA THR A 503 -21.85 -45.88 -2.97
C THR A 503 -20.37 -45.48 -2.81
N SER A 504 -20.08 -44.34 -2.23
CA SER A 504 -18.68 -43.90 -1.98
C SER A 504 -17.94 -44.80 -0.97
N ARG A 505 -18.62 -45.31 0.07
CA ARG A 505 -18.05 -46.32 1.01
C ARG A 505 -17.84 -47.65 0.34
N HIS A 506 -18.75 -48.08 -0.52
CA HIS A 506 -18.59 -49.30 -1.28
C HIS A 506 -17.43 -49.21 -2.28
N LEU A 507 -17.21 -48.04 -2.84
CA LEU A 507 -16.06 -47.71 -3.72
C LEU A 507 -14.74 -47.72 -2.97
N MET A 508 -14.70 -47.22 -1.73
CA MET A 508 -13.48 -47.27 -0.90
C MET A 508 -13.20 -48.68 -0.38
N SER A 509 -14.22 -49.50 -0.16
CA SER A 509 -14.11 -50.89 0.31
C SER A 509 -13.91 -51.89 -0.81
N SER A 510 -14.38 -51.62 -2.02
CA SER A 510 -14.11 -52.44 -3.19
C SER A 510 -12.79 -51.97 -3.81
N ASN A 511 -11.91 -52.92 -4.04
CA ASN A 511 -10.61 -52.73 -4.74
C ASN A 511 -10.78 -52.27 -6.22
N ILE A 512 -11.87 -51.55 -6.57
CA ILE A 512 -12.20 -51.09 -7.93
C ILE A 512 -11.16 -50.09 -8.45
N LEU A 513 -10.45 -49.38 -7.54
CA LEU A 513 -9.24 -48.59 -7.87
C LEU A 513 -7.96 -49.44 -7.82
N ALA A 514 -8.08 -50.74 -7.52
CA ALA A 514 -6.94 -51.64 -7.60
C ALA A 514 -6.42 -51.74 -9.05
N LYS A 515 -5.11 -51.74 -9.18
CA LYS A 515 -4.34 -51.76 -10.43
C LYS A 515 -4.81 -52.69 -11.54
N ASP A 516 -5.74 -53.59 -11.24
CA ASP A 516 -6.09 -54.71 -12.13
C ASP A 516 -7.33 -54.41 -13.06
N THR A 517 -8.03 -53.32 -12.89
CA THR A 517 -9.24 -53.02 -13.68
C THR A 517 -8.97 -52.08 -14.87
N ILE A 518 -7.92 -51.30 -14.85
CA ILE A 518 -7.52 -50.41 -15.93
C ILE A 518 -6.09 -50.81 -16.38
N THR A 519 -6.03 -51.61 -17.40
CA THR A 519 -4.77 -52.20 -17.88
C THR A 519 -4.16 -51.49 -19.09
N ASP A 520 -5.00 -50.75 -19.84
CA ASP A 520 -4.58 -50.10 -21.09
C ASP A 520 -4.53 -48.56 -20.94
N TRP A 521 -3.42 -48.06 -20.40
CA TRP A 521 -3.12 -46.65 -20.27
C TRP A 521 -2.39 -46.14 -21.52
N GLN A 522 -2.95 -45.13 -22.19
CA GLN A 522 -2.45 -44.56 -23.42
C GLN A 522 -2.06 -43.09 -23.18
N LYS A 523 -1.08 -42.63 -23.94
CA LYS A 523 -0.70 -41.21 -23.95
C LYS A 523 -1.53 -40.46 -24.99
N PHE A 524 -2.11 -39.34 -24.56
CA PHE A 524 -2.81 -38.40 -25.42
C PHE A 524 -2.20 -37.03 -25.25
N LYS A 525 -2.16 -36.21 -26.30
CA LYS A 525 -1.99 -34.76 -26.11
C LYS A 525 -3.31 -34.21 -25.52
N ILE A 526 -3.19 -33.20 -24.65
CA ILE A 526 -4.40 -32.53 -24.13
C ILE A 526 -5.27 -32.00 -25.28
N GLY A 527 -4.64 -31.49 -26.35
CA GLY A 527 -5.33 -31.05 -27.58
C GLY A 527 -6.06 -32.14 -28.34
N ASP A 528 -5.75 -33.43 -28.12
CA ASP A 528 -6.50 -34.54 -28.72
C ASP A 528 -7.85 -34.77 -28.00
N VAL A 529 -7.90 -34.42 -26.71
CA VAL A 529 -9.08 -34.67 -25.84
C VAL A 529 -9.88 -33.41 -25.52
N LEU A 530 -9.30 -32.23 -25.63
CA LEU A 530 -9.95 -30.93 -25.38
C LEU A 530 -10.04 -30.08 -26.65
N GLU A 531 -11.09 -29.28 -26.73
CA GLU A 531 -11.27 -28.25 -27.74
C GLU A 531 -11.43 -26.89 -27.07
N ARG A 532 -10.66 -25.87 -27.53
CA ARG A 532 -10.70 -24.53 -26.96
C ARG A 532 -11.99 -23.81 -27.32
N SER A 533 -12.71 -23.32 -26.33
CA SER A 533 -13.90 -22.51 -26.48
C SER A 533 -13.58 -21.02 -26.38
N ASN A 534 -13.96 -20.27 -27.42
CA ASN A 534 -13.87 -18.81 -27.44
C ASN A 534 -15.26 -18.14 -27.40
N GLU A 535 -16.28 -18.90 -27.07
CA GLU A 535 -17.65 -18.41 -26.99
C GLU A 535 -17.76 -17.35 -25.89
N ARG A 536 -18.49 -16.28 -26.19
CA ARG A 536 -18.70 -15.15 -25.28
C ARG A 536 -20.16 -15.04 -24.93
N LEU A 537 -20.43 -14.36 -23.80
CA LEU A 537 -21.83 -14.12 -23.37
C LEU A 537 -22.61 -13.35 -24.44
N GLY A 538 -22.03 -12.31 -25.03
CA GLY A 538 -22.70 -11.45 -26.03
C GLY A 538 -23.87 -10.70 -25.41
N GLN A 539 -25.06 -10.85 -26.03
CA GLN A 539 -26.31 -10.21 -25.58
C GLN A 539 -27.22 -11.16 -24.74
N ARG A 540 -26.72 -12.33 -24.35
CA ARG A 540 -27.48 -13.26 -23.49
C ARG A 540 -27.68 -12.69 -22.08
N PRO A 541 -28.73 -13.09 -21.37
CA PRO A 541 -28.90 -12.77 -19.96
C PRO A 541 -27.66 -13.18 -19.16
N GLU A 542 -27.28 -12.37 -18.20
CA GLU A 542 -26.10 -12.62 -17.36
C GLU A 542 -26.35 -13.83 -16.44
N PRO A 543 -25.59 -14.93 -16.59
CA PRO A 543 -25.61 -16.04 -15.67
C PRO A 543 -24.64 -15.82 -14.51
N GLU A 544 -24.45 -16.83 -13.66
CA GLU A 544 -23.49 -16.79 -12.56
C GLU A 544 -22.04 -16.54 -13.06
N ILE A 545 -21.32 -15.69 -12.36
CA ILE A 545 -19.92 -15.39 -12.66
C ILE A 545 -19.02 -16.35 -11.89
N LEU A 546 -18.11 -16.99 -12.62
CA LEU A 546 -17.20 -18.01 -12.11
C LEU A 546 -15.78 -17.45 -11.97
N THR A 547 -15.07 -17.90 -10.92
CA THR A 547 -13.64 -17.65 -10.76
C THR A 547 -12.92 -18.95 -10.43
N CYS A 548 -11.72 -19.13 -11.01
CA CYS A 548 -10.90 -20.31 -10.79
C CYS A 548 -9.79 -20.00 -9.79
N THR A 549 -9.70 -20.77 -8.71
CA THR A 549 -8.75 -20.60 -7.61
C THR A 549 -7.77 -21.78 -7.54
N GLU A 550 -6.67 -21.60 -6.86
CA GLU A 550 -5.63 -22.61 -6.68
C GLU A 550 -6.11 -23.78 -5.82
N GLN A 551 -6.75 -23.47 -4.69
CA GLN A 551 -7.17 -24.46 -3.69
C GLN A 551 -8.62 -24.94 -3.91
N ALA A 552 -9.57 -24.01 -4.04
CA ALA A 552 -10.98 -24.36 -4.15
C ALA A 552 -11.42 -24.71 -5.58
N GLY A 553 -10.55 -24.54 -6.60
CA GLY A 553 -10.91 -24.77 -7.99
C GLY A 553 -11.88 -23.71 -8.52
N LEU A 554 -12.85 -24.12 -9.33
CA LEU A 554 -13.87 -23.25 -9.91
C LEU A 554 -14.99 -23.01 -8.90
N ILE A 555 -15.25 -21.74 -8.56
CA ILE A 555 -16.26 -21.30 -7.58
C ILE A 555 -17.05 -20.11 -8.13
N LEU A 556 -18.17 -19.78 -7.50
CA LEU A 556 -18.89 -18.54 -7.80
C LEU A 556 -18.08 -17.34 -7.33
N GLN A 557 -18.01 -16.29 -8.16
CA GLN A 557 -17.21 -15.10 -7.83
C GLN A 557 -17.68 -14.44 -6.52
N ARG A 558 -18.99 -14.43 -6.24
CA ARG A 558 -19.58 -13.91 -5.01
C ARG A 558 -19.19 -14.69 -3.74
N GLU A 559 -18.70 -15.93 -3.87
CA GLU A 559 -18.21 -16.72 -2.73
C GLU A 559 -16.80 -16.31 -2.29
N ARG A 560 -16.03 -15.72 -3.20
CA ARG A 560 -14.66 -15.27 -2.93
C ARG A 560 -14.57 -13.80 -2.58
N PHE A 561 -15.44 -12.97 -3.14
CA PHE A 561 -15.37 -11.52 -3.05
C PHE A 561 -16.68 -10.96 -2.51
N SER A 562 -16.58 -10.11 -1.46
CA SER A 562 -17.74 -9.44 -0.86
C SER A 562 -18.37 -8.38 -1.79
N LYS A 563 -17.60 -7.89 -2.77
CA LYS A 563 -18.08 -6.96 -3.81
C LYS A 563 -17.90 -7.58 -5.19
N ARG A 564 -18.78 -7.23 -6.13
CA ARG A 564 -18.66 -7.62 -7.53
C ARG A 564 -17.31 -7.14 -8.11
N VAL A 565 -16.51 -8.09 -8.60
CA VAL A 565 -15.21 -7.81 -9.25
C VAL A 565 -15.36 -7.69 -10.77
N ALA A 566 -16.41 -8.32 -11.31
CA ALA A 566 -16.70 -8.24 -12.73
C ALA A 566 -17.13 -6.83 -13.14
N THR A 567 -16.72 -6.40 -14.34
CA THR A 567 -17.16 -5.13 -14.94
C THR A 567 -18.68 -5.13 -15.13
N GLU A 568 -19.30 -3.95 -15.18
CA GLU A 568 -20.74 -3.83 -15.46
C GLU A 568 -21.11 -4.47 -16.80
N ASN A 569 -20.29 -4.29 -17.83
CA ASN A 569 -20.48 -4.91 -19.13
C ASN A 569 -19.72 -6.24 -19.21
N VAL A 570 -20.43 -7.34 -19.07
CA VAL A 570 -19.91 -8.71 -19.14
C VAL A 570 -20.03 -9.36 -20.52
N SER A 571 -20.46 -8.65 -21.55
CA SER A 571 -20.67 -9.21 -22.92
C SER A 571 -19.43 -9.89 -23.51
N LYS A 572 -18.23 -9.46 -23.09
CA LYS A 572 -16.94 -10.03 -23.51
C LYS A 572 -16.47 -11.22 -22.69
N TYR A 573 -17.19 -11.56 -21.59
CA TYR A 573 -16.83 -12.69 -20.74
C TYR A 573 -17.02 -14.00 -21.48
N LYS A 574 -16.15 -14.98 -21.20
CA LYS A 574 -16.21 -16.30 -21.84
C LYS A 574 -17.36 -17.11 -21.23
N TYR A 575 -18.14 -17.75 -22.09
CA TYR A 575 -19.24 -18.60 -21.71
C TYR A 575 -18.72 -19.97 -21.28
N VAL A 576 -19.23 -20.50 -20.19
CA VAL A 576 -18.81 -21.77 -19.58
C VAL A 576 -20.04 -22.64 -19.41
N ARG A 577 -19.97 -23.88 -19.87
CA ARG A 577 -20.99 -24.89 -19.70
C ARG A 577 -20.59 -25.89 -18.62
N LYS A 578 -21.55 -26.62 -18.14
CA LYS A 578 -21.28 -27.79 -17.28
C LYS A 578 -20.31 -28.73 -17.99
N THR A 579 -19.36 -29.26 -17.26
CA THR A 579 -18.24 -30.12 -17.71
C THR A 579 -17.11 -29.40 -18.45
N ASP A 580 -17.22 -28.13 -18.83
CA ASP A 580 -16.10 -27.39 -19.40
C ASP A 580 -14.95 -27.29 -18.39
N ILE A 581 -13.72 -27.33 -18.90
CA ILE A 581 -12.48 -27.10 -18.15
C ILE A 581 -12.13 -25.61 -18.22
N VAL A 582 -11.91 -25.01 -17.07
CA VAL A 582 -11.51 -23.58 -16.97
C VAL A 582 -10.21 -23.47 -16.23
N TYR A 583 -9.25 -22.69 -16.76
CA TYR A 583 -8.07 -22.34 -16.00
C TYR A 583 -7.72 -20.86 -16.09
N ASN A 584 -7.03 -20.38 -15.03
CA ASN A 584 -6.44 -19.07 -14.99
C ASN A 584 -5.01 -19.13 -15.56
N PRO A 585 -4.71 -18.51 -16.72
CA PRO A 585 -3.37 -18.59 -17.34
C PRO A 585 -2.23 -18.09 -16.46
N TYR A 586 -2.51 -17.19 -15.53
CA TYR A 586 -1.49 -16.61 -14.64
C TYR A 586 -1.23 -17.45 -13.40
N LEU A 587 -2.11 -18.39 -13.07
CA LEU A 587 -2.04 -19.20 -11.86
C LEU A 587 -2.14 -20.72 -12.16
N LEU A 588 -2.05 -21.11 -13.43
CA LEU A 588 -2.08 -22.53 -13.83
C LEU A 588 -0.96 -23.33 -13.16
N TRP A 589 0.22 -22.75 -13.08
CA TRP A 589 1.39 -23.32 -12.39
C TRP A 589 1.15 -23.65 -10.91
N ALA A 590 0.19 -22.98 -10.26
CA ALA A 590 -0.23 -23.20 -8.88
C ALA A 590 -1.49 -24.07 -8.77
N GLY A 591 -1.97 -24.65 -9.87
CA GLY A 591 -3.14 -25.53 -9.89
C GLY A 591 -4.48 -24.83 -10.04
N SER A 592 -4.52 -23.56 -10.52
CA SER A 592 -5.78 -22.85 -10.80
C SER A 592 -6.40 -23.34 -12.12
N ILE A 593 -6.87 -24.57 -12.10
CA ILE A 593 -7.61 -25.27 -13.15
C ILE A 593 -8.69 -26.13 -12.51
N ASP A 594 -9.89 -26.16 -13.05
CA ASP A 594 -10.95 -27.07 -12.60
C ASP A 594 -12.02 -27.23 -13.67
N GLN A 595 -12.89 -28.22 -13.48
CA GLN A 595 -14.03 -28.49 -14.30
C GLN A 595 -15.30 -27.84 -13.74
N CYS A 596 -16.17 -27.36 -14.60
CA CYS A 596 -17.42 -26.71 -14.18
C CYS A 596 -18.49 -27.76 -13.75
N TRP A 597 -18.75 -27.82 -12.43
CA TRP A 597 -19.76 -28.67 -11.81
C TRP A 597 -20.90 -27.91 -11.16
N ILE A 598 -20.63 -26.63 -10.82
CA ILE A 598 -21.43 -25.86 -9.87
C ILE A 598 -22.64 -25.19 -10.53
N VAL A 599 -22.63 -25.05 -11.85
CA VAL A 599 -23.72 -24.43 -12.64
C VAL A 599 -23.90 -25.16 -13.97
N GLU A 600 -25.10 -25.12 -14.52
CA GLU A 600 -25.34 -25.60 -15.90
C GLU A 600 -24.71 -24.65 -16.93
N HIS A 601 -24.78 -23.34 -16.65
CA HIS A 601 -24.18 -22.27 -17.45
C HIS A 601 -23.64 -21.17 -16.57
N GLY A 602 -22.46 -20.65 -16.92
CA GLY A 602 -21.82 -19.55 -16.25
C GLY A 602 -20.96 -18.71 -17.19
N ILE A 603 -20.34 -17.68 -16.66
CA ILE A 603 -19.36 -16.87 -17.37
C ILE A 603 -18.10 -16.70 -16.54
N THR A 604 -16.97 -16.55 -17.22
CA THR A 604 -15.69 -16.28 -16.56
C THR A 604 -14.93 -15.16 -17.26
N SER A 605 -13.89 -14.63 -16.58
CA SER A 605 -13.05 -13.54 -17.08
C SER A 605 -12.59 -13.79 -18.53
N PRO A 606 -12.58 -12.77 -19.40
CA PRO A 606 -12.00 -12.88 -20.74
C PRO A 606 -10.54 -13.34 -20.75
N ALA A 607 -9.83 -13.16 -19.64
CA ALA A 607 -8.43 -13.57 -19.49
C ALA A 607 -8.24 -15.06 -19.21
N TYR A 608 -9.30 -15.77 -18.77
CA TYR A 608 -9.22 -17.20 -18.50
C TYR A 608 -9.36 -18.02 -19.80
N GLU A 609 -8.89 -19.25 -19.76
CA GLU A 609 -9.06 -20.18 -20.86
C GLU A 609 -10.17 -21.19 -20.56
N VAL A 610 -11.00 -21.49 -21.55
CA VAL A 610 -12.13 -22.39 -21.45
C VAL A 610 -11.99 -23.46 -22.52
N PHE A 611 -12.21 -24.73 -22.17
CA PHE A 611 -12.15 -25.86 -23.07
C PHE A 611 -13.33 -26.78 -22.85
N SER A 612 -13.91 -27.29 -23.92
CA SER A 612 -14.86 -28.37 -23.89
C SER A 612 -14.16 -29.71 -24.14
N VAL A 613 -14.72 -30.76 -23.53
CA VAL A 613 -14.21 -32.13 -23.78
C VAL A 613 -14.78 -32.64 -25.09
N LYS A 614 -13.89 -33.15 -25.97
CA LYS A 614 -14.26 -33.68 -27.27
C LYS A 614 -15.13 -34.96 -27.14
N ALA A 615 -16.04 -35.17 -28.11
CA ALA A 615 -16.88 -36.32 -28.15
C ALA A 615 -16.11 -37.67 -28.11
N GLY A 616 -16.59 -38.61 -27.33
CA GLY A 616 -15.99 -39.92 -27.16
C GLY A 616 -14.97 -40.04 -26.02
N TYR A 617 -14.72 -38.96 -25.26
CA TYR A 617 -13.94 -38.97 -24.04
C TYR A 617 -14.82 -38.72 -22.81
N ASP A 618 -14.41 -39.27 -21.66
CA ASP A 618 -15.12 -39.07 -20.40
C ASP A 618 -14.73 -37.73 -19.76
N PRO A 619 -15.67 -36.78 -19.63
CA PRO A 619 -15.36 -35.47 -19.09
C PRO A 619 -14.94 -35.52 -17.62
N TYR A 620 -15.46 -36.45 -16.82
CA TYR A 620 -15.15 -36.56 -15.39
C TYR A 620 -13.73 -37.04 -15.17
N LEU A 621 -13.34 -38.08 -15.92
CA LEU A 621 -11.99 -38.61 -15.87
C LEU A 621 -10.93 -37.57 -16.27
N ILE A 622 -11.22 -36.82 -17.34
CA ILE A 622 -10.30 -35.74 -17.81
C ILE A 622 -10.18 -34.65 -16.75
N GLY A 623 -11.28 -34.20 -16.16
CA GLY A 623 -11.26 -33.20 -15.10
C GLY A 623 -10.40 -33.63 -13.90
N PHE A 624 -10.52 -34.88 -13.46
CA PHE A 624 -9.67 -35.44 -12.40
C PHE A 624 -8.20 -35.53 -12.81
N ALA A 625 -7.92 -36.04 -13.99
CA ALA A 625 -6.56 -36.22 -14.48
C ALA A 625 -5.82 -34.88 -14.60
N LEU A 626 -6.48 -33.85 -15.11
CA LEU A 626 -5.92 -32.51 -15.26
C LEU A 626 -5.64 -31.80 -13.94
N LYS A 627 -6.34 -32.14 -12.85
CA LYS A 627 -6.15 -31.59 -11.51
C LYS A 627 -5.14 -32.41 -10.66
N SER A 628 -4.57 -33.45 -11.20
CA SER A 628 -3.59 -34.28 -10.49
C SER A 628 -2.29 -33.50 -10.19
N GLU A 629 -1.64 -33.82 -9.06
CA GLU A 629 -0.35 -33.21 -8.68
C GLU A 629 0.71 -33.35 -9.78
N LYS A 630 0.71 -34.48 -10.48
CA LYS A 630 1.63 -34.75 -11.60
C LYS A 630 1.39 -33.78 -12.75
N MET A 631 0.15 -33.39 -13.04
CA MET A 631 -0.15 -32.41 -14.09
C MET A 631 0.15 -30.99 -13.60
N ILE A 632 -0.13 -30.66 -12.34
CA ILE A 632 0.21 -29.36 -11.76
C ILE A 632 1.72 -29.12 -11.84
N ALA A 633 2.55 -30.11 -11.53
CA ALA A 633 4.00 -30.02 -11.70
C ALA A 633 4.40 -29.73 -13.17
N ARG A 634 3.73 -30.32 -14.17
CA ARG A 634 3.99 -30.05 -15.60
C ARG A 634 3.56 -28.65 -16.03
N TYR A 635 2.47 -28.11 -15.44
CA TYR A 635 2.03 -26.74 -15.72
C TYR A 635 3.07 -25.70 -15.31
N ASN A 636 3.87 -26.00 -14.30
CA ASN A 636 4.99 -25.14 -13.89
C ASN A 636 6.04 -25.02 -15.02
N GLY A 637 6.29 -26.10 -15.76
CA GLY A 637 7.25 -26.13 -16.88
C GLY A 637 6.83 -25.30 -18.10
N ILE A 638 5.53 -25.14 -18.35
CA ILE A 638 5.01 -24.35 -19.49
C ILE A 638 4.64 -22.91 -19.13
N SER A 639 4.73 -22.53 -17.87
CA SER A 639 4.40 -21.19 -17.41
C SER A 639 5.61 -20.28 -17.49
N VAL A 640 5.62 -19.36 -18.48
CA VAL A 640 6.74 -18.47 -18.79
C VAL A 640 6.60 -17.14 -18.06
N GLY A 641 7.69 -16.66 -17.47
CA GLY A 641 7.78 -15.37 -16.77
C GLY A 641 8.72 -15.43 -15.57
N THR A 642 9.46 -14.35 -15.32
CA THR A 642 10.47 -14.27 -14.24
C THR A 642 9.88 -13.93 -12.87
N VAL A 643 8.68 -13.34 -12.83
CA VAL A 643 7.98 -12.96 -11.58
C VAL A 643 6.78 -13.89 -11.39
N THR A 644 6.65 -14.49 -10.23
CA THR A 644 5.63 -15.49 -9.89
C THR A 644 4.19 -15.08 -10.29
N ARG A 645 3.80 -13.82 -10.07
CA ARG A 645 2.48 -13.28 -10.42
C ARG A 645 2.32 -12.85 -11.88
N ARG A 646 3.38 -12.94 -12.69
CA ARG A 646 3.39 -12.60 -14.14
C ARG A 646 3.71 -13.80 -15.02
N ARG A 647 3.86 -14.99 -14.44
CA ARG A 647 4.01 -16.22 -15.20
C ARG A 647 2.69 -16.51 -15.91
N ARG A 648 2.76 -16.84 -17.18
CA ARG A 648 1.58 -17.14 -18.01
C ARG A 648 1.79 -18.44 -18.76
N ALA A 649 0.81 -19.33 -18.70
CA ALA A 649 0.72 -20.51 -19.53
C ALA A 649 -0.15 -20.21 -20.76
N ALA A 650 0.41 -20.31 -21.94
CA ALA A 650 -0.33 -20.16 -23.20
C ALA A 650 -1.23 -21.38 -23.44
N ALA A 651 -2.38 -21.17 -24.09
CA ALA A 651 -3.31 -22.26 -24.41
C ALA A 651 -2.69 -23.32 -25.31
N GLU A 652 -1.88 -22.90 -26.25
CA GLU A 652 -1.16 -23.77 -27.18
C GLU A 652 -0.18 -24.69 -26.43
N SER A 653 0.63 -24.13 -25.52
CA SER A 653 1.56 -24.92 -24.69
C SER A 653 0.84 -25.89 -23.75
N PHE A 654 -0.35 -25.51 -23.25
CA PHE A 654 -1.18 -26.39 -22.44
C PHE A 654 -1.74 -27.56 -23.27
N LEU A 655 -2.23 -27.31 -24.49
CA LEU A 655 -2.76 -28.34 -25.38
C LEU A 655 -1.70 -29.32 -25.89
N ASP A 656 -0.44 -28.91 -25.95
CA ASP A 656 0.69 -29.77 -26.33
C ASP A 656 1.18 -30.71 -25.22
N LEU A 657 0.75 -30.51 -23.98
CA LEU A 657 1.12 -31.41 -22.88
C LEU A 657 0.49 -32.80 -23.08
N GLU A 658 1.26 -33.82 -22.69
CA GLU A 658 0.81 -35.19 -22.68
C GLU A 658 0.07 -35.52 -21.38
N ILE A 659 -1.04 -36.26 -21.47
CA ILE A 659 -1.82 -36.80 -20.37
C ILE A 659 -1.98 -38.33 -20.56
N MET A 660 -1.90 -39.07 -19.45
CA MET A 660 -2.17 -40.50 -19.45
C MET A 660 -3.64 -40.75 -19.11
N LEU A 661 -4.34 -41.41 -20.00
CA LEU A 661 -5.75 -41.79 -19.84
C LEU A 661 -5.93 -43.26 -20.21
N PRO A 662 -6.94 -43.97 -19.64
CA PRO A 662 -7.36 -45.28 -20.14
C PRO A 662 -7.82 -45.17 -21.61
N SER A 663 -7.78 -46.31 -22.31
CA SER A 663 -8.38 -46.38 -23.66
C SER A 663 -9.85 -45.95 -23.64
N LYS A 664 -10.37 -45.45 -24.78
CA LYS A 664 -11.76 -44.94 -24.89
C LYS A 664 -12.83 -45.97 -24.46
N GLU A 665 -12.52 -47.24 -24.65
CA GLU A 665 -13.43 -48.35 -24.25
C GLU A 665 -13.48 -48.52 -22.74
N GLN A 666 -12.34 -48.38 -22.07
CA GLN A 666 -12.25 -48.50 -20.59
C GLN A 666 -12.72 -47.22 -19.86
N GLN A 667 -12.75 -46.06 -20.52
CA GLN A 667 -13.28 -44.82 -19.93
C GLN A 667 -14.80 -44.93 -19.60
N LYS A 668 -15.58 -45.68 -20.37
CA LYS A 668 -17.01 -45.85 -20.15
C LYS A 668 -17.38 -46.56 -18.85
N SER A 669 -16.57 -47.49 -18.37
CA SER A 669 -16.77 -48.21 -17.13
C SER A 669 -16.49 -47.43 -15.85
N SER A 670 -15.73 -46.33 -15.95
CA SER A 670 -15.35 -45.46 -14.81
C SER A 670 -16.32 -44.29 -14.60
N ASN A 671 -17.24 -44.05 -15.55
CA ASN A 671 -18.05 -42.85 -15.65
C ASN A 671 -18.98 -42.63 -14.45
N ASP A 672 -19.70 -43.63 -14.02
CA ASP A 672 -20.73 -43.49 -12.97
C ASP A 672 -20.07 -43.17 -11.62
N ILE A 673 -18.96 -43.81 -11.33
CA ILE A 673 -18.18 -43.63 -10.09
C ILE A 673 -17.63 -42.21 -9.97
N LEU A 674 -16.97 -41.72 -11.02
CA LEU A 674 -16.36 -40.38 -11.03
C LEU A 674 -17.44 -39.29 -11.03
N LYS A 675 -18.57 -39.54 -11.68
CA LYS A 675 -19.74 -38.64 -11.67
C LYS A 675 -20.32 -38.50 -10.26
N GLU A 676 -20.52 -39.61 -9.54
CA GLU A 676 -20.99 -39.59 -8.16
C GLU A 676 -20.00 -38.89 -7.22
N PHE A 677 -18.69 -39.12 -7.41
CA PHE A 677 -17.65 -38.40 -6.64
C PHE A 677 -17.67 -36.91 -6.90
N ALA A 678 -17.84 -36.47 -8.15
CA ALA A 678 -17.96 -35.06 -8.51
C ALA A 678 -19.22 -34.41 -7.90
N GLN A 679 -20.34 -35.13 -7.90
CA GLN A 679 -21.58 -34.69 -7.25
C GLN A 679 -21.43 -34.60 -5.74
N LEU A 680 -20.83 -35.58 -5.09
CA LEU A 680 -20.55 -35.56 -3.65
C LEU A 680 -19.68 -34.36 -3.25
N LYS A 681 -18.63 -34.08 -4.01
CA LYS A 681 -17.76 -32.90 -3.80
C LYS A 681 -18.53 -31.59 -3.93
N ALA A 682 -19.43 -31.46 -4.91
CA ALA A 682 -20.26 -30.28 -5.09
C ALA A 682 -21.27 -30.09 -3.94
N LEU A 683 -21.94 -31.16 -3.51
CA LEU A 683 -22.91 -31.17 -2.40
C LEU A 683 -22.22 -30.87 -1.06
N SER A 684 -21.06 -31.46 -0.79
CA SER A 684 -20.26 -31.19 0.42
C SER A 684 -19.88 -29.72 0.54
N ARG A 685 -19.43 -29.10 -0.54
CA ARG A 685 -19.12 -27.65 -0.56
C ARG A 685 -20.35 -26.78 -0.30
N LEU A 686 -21.49 -27.15 -0.87
CA LEU A 686 -22.73 -26.42 -0.64
C LEU A 686 -23.21 -26.56 0.81
N PHE A 687 -23.03 -27.73 1.42
CA PHE A 687 -23.31 -28.00 2.82
C PHE A 687 -22.44 -27.18 3.75
N GLU A 688 -21.11 -27.13 3.52
CA GLU A 688 -20.18 -26.31 4.30
C GLU A 688 -20.55 -24.83 4.24
N ARG A 689 -20.92 -24.33 3.06
CA ARG A 689 -21.36 -22.94 2.87
C ARG A 689 -22.65 -22.64 3.65
N ASN A 690 -23.65 -23.49 3.53
CA ASN A 690 -24.91 -23.30 4.25
C ASN A 690 -24.73 -23.37 5.76
N SER A 691 -23.88 -24.28 6.25
CA SER A 691 -23.54 -24.39 7.67
C SER A 691 -22.86 -23.12 8.19
N SER A 692 -21.92 -22.54 7.43
CA SER A 692 -21.28 -21.26 7.77
C SER A 692 -22.29 -20.10 7.80
N SER A 693 -23.25 -20.07 6.88
CA SER A 693 -24.32 -19.06 6.87
C SER A 693 -25.25 -19.22 8.05
N ILE A 694 -25.62 -20.45 8.40
CA ILE A 694 -26.44 -20.77 9.58
C ILE A 694 -25.75 -20.27 10.85
N MET A 695 -24.46 -20.54 11.04
CA MET A 695 -23.67 -20.05 12.18
C MET A 695 -23.65 -18.52 12.25
N SER A 696 -23.50 -17.84 11.12
CA SER A 696 -23.56 -16.37 11.07
C SER A 696 -24.93 -15.83 11.49
N HIS A 697 -26.03 -16.43 11.03
CA HIS A 697 -27.38 -16.03 11.40
C HIS A 697 -27.70 -16.32 12.86
N LEU A 698 -27.25 -17.46 13.39
CA LEU A 698 -27.39 -17.81 14.82
C LEU A 698 -26.64 -16.81 15.70
N SER A 699 -25.40 -16.45 15.34
CA SER A 699 -24.61 -15.45 16.06
C SER A 699 -25.35 -14.11 16.12
N LYS A 700 -25.93 -13.65 14.99
CA LYS A 700 -26.72 -12.41 14.96
C LYS A 700 -27.97 -12.49 15.84
N LEU A 701 -28.69 -13.60 15.85
CA LEU A 701 -29.86 -13.81 16.70
C LEU A 701 -29.53 -13.83 18.19
N ILE A 702 -28.39 -14.44 18.57
CA ILE A 702 -27.92 -14.49 19.95
C ILE A 702 -27.56 -13.08 20.42
N LEU A 703 -26.75 -12.34 19.64
CA LEU A 703 -26.36 -10.98 19.97
C LEU A 703 -27.56 -10.02 20.04
N SER A 704 -28.60 -10.22 19.24
CA SER A 704 -29.83 -9.42 19.34
C SER A 704 -30.68 -9.70 20.58
N GLN A 705 -30.42 -10.79 21.33
CA GLN A 705 -31.10 -11.08 22.61
C GLN A 705 -30.41 -10.42 23.80
N GLU A 706 -29.11 -10.12 23.74
CA GLU A 706 -28.38 -9.44 24.82
C GLU A 706 -28.69 -7.93 24.89
N ILE A 707 -29.28 -7.36 23.84
CA ILE A 707 -29.63 -5.92 23.77
C ILE A 707 -31.01 -5.64 24.38
N ASP A 708 -31.88 -6.65 24.48
CA ASP A 708 -33.25 -6.51 25.06
C ASP A 708 -33.35 -6.94 26.53
N GLY A 709 -32.24 -7.29 27.20
CA GLY A 709 -32.12 -7.60 28.62
C GLY A 709 -31.35 -6.55 29.40
#